data_3e4866893ad7f371f402a7dc102df2b0
#
_entry.id   3e4866893ad7f371f402a7dc102df2b0
#
_cell.length_a   1.000
_cell.length_b   1.000
_cell.length_c   1.000
_cell.angle_alpha   90.00
_cell.angle_beta   90.00
_cell.angle_gamma   90.00
#
_symmetry.space_group_name_H-M   'P 1'
#
loop_
_entity.id
_entity.type
_entity.pdbx_description
1 polymer ?
#
loop_
_entity_poly.entity_id
_entity_poly.type
_entity_poly.pdbx_seq_one_letter_code
_entity_poly.pdbx_strand_id
1 'polypeptide(L)'
;MKRLCFLVICMSIIMGCSTSTSSTKALVDYVDPNIGTAHCRWFFYTPAAIPFGMAKLAPSTDAHLGNPGGWQAVGYDFRHTSIEGFANFHEFQVGGVVFAPTVGELQTVPGELENPDGGYRSRFDKKDEVAAPGYYSVLLKDYGVKAELTAMKRVGFHRYTYPKTELANLIFDIGNKQGESGEVKDAEVQYFEDGRVEGYVITSPVYVNIYQKGADVRMYFSAVLNKKPVQVGTFVKDVVNPGKHQEKGPGAGLYMTFSTEEQEAVEVKVGLSYTSIENARFNRETEAADVTFDQAKKNATDVWNESLSRIYVEGGKETDKVKFYTGLFHALLGRGLASDANGYYPKNNGTVGRIALDEEGNPVHQHYNTDAIWGGFWNLTQLWSLAYPEYYSDWIKSQLLVYQDAGWLGDGIACSKYVSGVGTNFTSLAIAAAYNCGIRDFDVQQGYEAALKNEVEWRGRLEGAGKMDVRQFVERGYSPYEKRFDMVTREEGSGFGASHTMEYSFSSFAVSQFAKHLGKEDDYKLLSNLSNGWKNLYDPETRLIRPKDTKGNFLEDFNPLAPWKGFQEGNAVQYTFYVPHQIDELVDLVGQETFNNRLDSIFLLSQKNIFGGGKEVDAFAGLKTVYNHGNQPNLHISWLFNFSGKPYLSQKWVRAILDEFYGLEGIHGYGYGQDEDQGQLGAWYVMSALGLFDVKGLTEIDPKFQIGAPLFDKVTVRLNKDYYPGEKFVIEAKKQAVGDCYLLDISLNNRPQDTVQLPFSEVVKGGKLVLGLGASPNEELTH
;
A
#
# COMPACT_ATOMS: atom_id res chain seq x y z
N MET A 1 -33.23 54.05 -72.64
CA MET A 1 -32.51 52.77 -72.70
C MET A 1 -31.82 52.55 -71.35
N LYS A 2 -32.46 51.83 -70.45
CA LYS A 2 -31.93 51.58 -69.11
C LYS A 2 -31.48 50.11 -69.03
N ARG A 3 -30.23 49.91 -68.72
CA ARG A 3 -29.64 48.55 -68.43
C ARG A 3 -29.96 48.18 -67.02
N LEU A 4 -30.63 47.05 -66.85
CA LEU A 4 -30.86 46.38 -65.53
C LEU A 4 -29.74 45.41 -65.25
N CYS A 5 -28.97 45.63 -64.19
CA CYS A 5 -27.99 44.64 -63.69
C CYS A 5 -28.68 43.76 -62.71
N PHE A 6 -28.69 42.41 -62.95
CA PHE A 6 -29.08 41.39 -62.02
C PHE A 6 -27.89 41.05 -61.13
N LEU A 7 -28.01 41.24 -59.85
CA LEU A 7 -27.05 40.75 -58.85
C LEU A 7 -27.46 39.36 -58.42
N VAL A 8 -26.68 38.37 -58.73
CA VAL A 8 -26.80 36.99 -58.22
C VAL A 8 -26.03 36.88 -56.90
N ILE A 9 -26.76 36.72 -55.81
CA ILE A 9 -26.17 36.44 -54.48
C ILE A 9 -25.99 34.93 -54.39
N CYS A 10 -24.74 34.47 -54.47
CA CYS A 10 -24.35 33.11 -54.11
C CYS A 10 -24.29 33.00 -52.58
N MET A 11 -25.26 32.33 -51.99
CA MET A 11 -25.23 31.93 -50.57
C MET A 11 -24.39 30.68 -50.44
N SER A 12 -23.12 30.84 -50.02
CA SER A 12 -22.24 29.72 -49.67
C SER A 12 -22.65 29.21 -48.29
N ILE A 13 -23.26 28.04 -48.23
CA ILE A 13 -23.52 27.30 -47.00
C ILE A 13 -22.16 26.72 -46.54
N ILE A 14 -21.55 27.35 -45.55
CA ILE A 14 -20.40 26.78 -44.83
C ILE A 14 -20.99 25.74 -43.85
N MET A 15 -20.95 24.45 -44.24
CA MET A 15 -21.11 23.36 -43.30
C MET A 15 -19.89 23.35 -42.39
N GLY A 16 -20.03 23.94 -41.22
CA GLY A 16 -19.09 23.78 -40.14
C GLY A 16 -19.11 22.33 -39.65
N CYS A 17 -18.12 21.54 -40.06
CA CYS A 17 -17.82 20.26 -39.44
C CYS A 17 -17.30 20.58 -38.05
N SER A 18 -18.13 20.54 -37.03
CA SER A 18 -17.69 20.52 -35.64
C SER A 18 -17.04 19.15 -35.37
N THR A 19 -15.73 19.09 -35.56
CA THR A 19 -14.95 18.01 -34.95
C THR A 19 -15.08 18.18 -33.44
N SER A 20 -15.96 17.38 -32.83
CA SER A 20 -15.90 17.17 -31.38
C SER A 20 -14.55 16.51 -31.08
N THR A 21 -13.59 17.29 -30.69
CA THR A 21 -12.42 16.79 -29.97
C THR A 21 -12.98 16.24 -28.67
N SER A 22 -13.20 14.92 -28.60
CA SER A 22 -13.35 14.26 -27.31
C SER A 22 -12.06 14.52 -26.56
N SER A 23 -12.10 15.41 -25.57
CA SER A 23 -10.98 15.52 -24.64
C SER A 23 -10.79 14.15 -24.01
N THR A 24 -9.64 13.55 -24.22
CA THR A 24 -9.28 12.28 -23.56
C THR A 24 -9.38 12.53 -22.07
N LYS A 25 -10.17 11.74 -21.37
CA LYS A 25 -10.33 11.79 -19.91
C LYS A 25 -8.98 11.65 -19.26
N ALA A 26 -8.62 12.50 -18.29
CA ALA A 26 -7.38 12.39 -17.57
C ALA A 26 -7.35 11.10 -16.73
N LEU A 27 -6.18 10.54 -16.46
CA LEU A 27 -6.09 9.26 -15.74
C LEU A 27 -6.57 9.37 -14.30
N VAL A 28 -6.33 10.50 -13.65
CA VAL A 28 -6.85 10.79 -12.31
C VAL A 28 -8.39 10.75 -12.25
N ASP A 29 -9.08 11.02 -13.35
CA ASP A 29 -10.56 11.00 -13.40
C ASP A 29 -11.13 9.57 -13.41
N TYR A 30 -10.30 8.54 -13.58
CA TYR A 30 -10.69 7.13 -13.40
C TYR A 30 -10.54 6.66 -11.96
N VAL A 31 -9.80 7.38 -11.12
CA VAL A 31 -9.58 6.99 -9.73
C VAL A 31 -10.76 7.40 -8.86
N ASP A 32 -11.29 6.46 -8.09
CA ASP A 32 -12.24 6.73 -7.02
C ASP A 32 -11.60 6.41 -5.65
N PRO A 33 -11.08 7.44 -4.94
CA PRO A 33 -10.42 7.22 -3.65
C PRO A 33 -11.36 6.71 -2.55
N ASN A 34 -12.68 6.80 -2.71
CA ASN A 34 -13.64 6.34 -1.71
C ASN A 34 -13.86 4.82 -1.75
N ILE A 35 -13.46 4.15 -2.82
CA ILE A 35 -13.54 2.69 -2.91
C ILE A 35 -12.69 2.09 -1.79
N GLY A 36 -13.27 1.20 -0.99
CA GLY A 36 -12.61 0.47 0.07
C GLY A 36 -12.52 1.18 1.42
N THR A 37 -13.18 2.32 1.60
CA THR A 37 -13.06 3.12 2.82
C THR A 37 -14.08 2.78 3.91
N ALA A 38 -14.85 1.70 3.76
CA ALA A 38 -15.73 1.24 4.82
C ALA A 38 -15.07 0.10 5.60
N HIS A 39 -14.67 0.38 6.83
CA HIS A 39 -14.04 -0.60 7.73
C HIS A 39 -12.86 -1.32 7.07
N CYS A 40 -12.04 -0.56 6.37
CA CYS A 40 -10.88 -1.08 5.68
C CYS A 40 -9.71 -1.22 6.66
N ARG A 41 -9.24 -2.46 6.79
CA ARG A 41 -8.04 -2.76 7.53
C ARG A 41 -6.81 -2.42 6.67
N TRP A 42 -5.87 -1.67 7.24
CA TRP A 42 -4.59 -1.32 6.60
C TRP A 42 -4.69 -0.52 5.28
N PHE A 43 -5.86 0.05 4.99
CA PHE A 43 -5.99 1.05 3.96
C PHE A 43 -6.10 2.44 4.59
N PHE A 44 -5.09 3.25 4.36
CA PHE A 44 -5.03 4.60 4.89
C PHE A 44 -5.63 5.56 3.85
N TYR A 45 -6.87 5.96 4.08
CA TYR A 45 -7.55 6.90 3.20
C TYR A 45 -6.90 8.28 3.26
N THR A 46 -6.09 8.60 2.26
CA THR A 46 -5.35 9.86 2.16
C THR A 46 -5.47 10.46 0.76
N PRO A 47 -6.68 10.90 0.35
CA PRO A 47 -6.90 11.42 -1.00
C PRO A 47 -6.03 12.64 -1.31
N ALA A 48 -5.78 13.52 -0.33
CA ALA A 48 -4.95 14.70 -0.48
C ALA A 48 -3.47 14.43 -0.20
N ALA A 49 -2.90 13.42 -0.85
CA ALA A 49 -1.49 13.06 -0.83
C ALA A 49 -0.97 12.91 -2.25
N ILE A 50 0.34 13.00 -2.45
CA ILE A 50 1.00 12.60 -3.69
C ILE A 50 1.59 11.19 -3.57
N PRO A 51 1.95 10.50 -4.66
CA PRO A 51 2.56 9.18 -4.59
C PRO A 51 3.75 9.15 -3.63
N PHE A 52 3.71 8.19 -2.69
CA PHE A 52 4.75 7.97 -1.68
C PHE A 52 5.13 9.21 -0.84
N GLY A 53 4.30 10.24 -0.75
CA GLY A 53 4.61 11.46 0.00
C GLY A 53 4.63 11.26 1.52
N MET A 54 5.32 12.16 2.26
CA MET A 54 5.25 12.26 3.72
C MET A 54 3.95 12.94 4.16
N ALA A 55 3.57 14.01 3.47
CA ALA A 55 2.32 14.72 3.75
C ALA A 55 1.14 13.92 3.20
N LYS A 56 0.37 13.34 4.12
CA LYS A 56 -0.79 12.50 3.84
C LYS A 56 -2.01 13.08 4.53
N LEU A 57 -2.64 14.03 3.86
CA LEU A 57 -3.77 14.76 4.42
C LEU A 57 -5.08 14.02 4.18
N ALA A 58 -5.86 13.88 5.24
CA ALA A 58 -7.12 13.19 5.21
C ALA A 58 -8.10 13.69 6.27
N PRO A 59 -9.42 13.56 6.04
CA PRO A 59 -10.38 13.71 7.12
C PRO A 59 -10.28 12.55 8.10
N SER A 60 -10.46 12.83 9.38
CA SER A 60 -10.65 11.84 10.42
C SER A 60 -12.11 11.83 10.85
N THR A 61 -12.72 10.65 10.90
CA THR A 61 -14.11 10.49 11.34
C THR A 61 -14.22 9.81 12.70
N ASP A 62 -13.20 9.02 13.10
CA ASP A 62 -13.17 8.29 14.36
C ASP A 62 -11.74 7.85 14.77
N ALA A 63 -10.74 8.63 14.45
CA ALA A 63 -9.35 8.26 14.71
C ALA A 63 -9.00 8.19 16.20
N HIS A 64 -9.62 9.00 17.03
CA HIS A 64 -9.33 9.02 18.46
C HIS A 64 -9.91 7.84 19.24
N LEU A 65 -10.97 7.23 18.75
CA LEU A 65 -11.60 6.04 19.35
C LEU A 65 -11.08 4.74 18.73
N GLY A 66 -10.72 4.77 17.44
CA GLY A 66 -10.38 3.61 16.63
C GLY A 66 -11.60 2.94 16.01
N ASN A 67 -11.39 2.05 15.04
CA ASN A 67 -12.48 1.33 14.39
C ASN A 67 -13.11 0.27 15.31
N PRO A 68 -14.42 0.05 15.21
CA PRO A 68 -15.08 -1.07 15.89
C PRO A 68 -14.42 -2.40 15.51
N GLY A 69 -14.29 -3.32 16.47
CA GLY A 69 -13.68 -4.62 16.25
C GLY A 69 -12.21 -4.74 16.66
N GLY A 70 -11.62 -3.70 17.24
CA GLY A 70 -10.29 -3.74 17.86
C GLY A 70 -9.15 -3.39 16.91
N TRP A 71 -9.42 -3.06 15.67
CA TRP A 71 -8.44 -2.56 14.72
C TRP A 71 -8.46 -1.03 14.73
N GLN A 72 -7.40 -0.45 15.23
CA GLN A 72 -7.25 1.00 15.32
C GLN A 72 -6.64 1.55 14.04
N ALA A 73 -7.22 1.20 12.89
CA ALA A 73 -6.82 1.82 11.65
C ALA A 73 -7.09 3.33 11.69
N VAL A 74 -6.47 4.07 10.83
CA VAL A 74 -6.46 5.51 10.90
C VAL A 74 -7.68 6.09 10.20
N GLY A 75 -8.58 6.64 10.94
CA GLY A 75 -9.31 7.82 10.75
C GLY A 75 -10.57 7.86 9.96
N TYR A 76 -10.73 7.35 8.78
CA TYR A 76 -11.92 7.57 7.95
C TYR A 76 -12.70 6.30 7.70
N ASP A 77 -14.01 6.35 7.90
CA ASP A 77 -14.94 5.32 7.46
C ASP A 77 -16.06 5.96 6.64
N PHE A 78 -16.28 5.45 5.42
CA PHE A 78 -17.30 5.96 4.49
C PHE A 78 -18.73 5.96 5.09
N ARG A 79 -19.02 5.10 6.05
CA ARG A 79 -20.31 5.01 6.73
C ARG A 79 -20.56 6.15 7.72
N HIS A 80 -19.49 6.81 8.19
CA HIS A 80 -19.60 7.88 9.17
C HIS A 80 -20.13 9.17 8.55
N THR A 81 -20.80 9.97 9.37
CA THR A 81 -21.51 11.19 8.94
C THR A 81 -21.01 12.47 9.61
N SER A 82 -19.93 12.37 10.40
CA SER A 82 -19.27 13.53 11.01
C SER A 82 -17.76 13.40 10.94
N ILE A 83 -17.06 14.53 10.82
CA ILE A 83 -15.60 14.66 10.76
C ILE A 83 -15.11 15.34 12.03
N GLU A 84 -14.09 14.77 12.68
CA GLU A 84 -13.45 15.29 13.89
C GLU A 84 -12.22 16.17 13.59
N GLY A 85 -11.78 16.26 12.34
CA GLY A 85 -10.66 17.09 11.93
C GLY A 85 -9.91 16.52 10.73
N PHE A 86 -8.77 17.14 10.41
CA PHE A 86 -7.95 16.83 9.24
C PHE A 86 -6.52 16.57 9.69
N ALA A 87 -6.10 15.29 9.63
CA ALA A 87 -4.75 14.87 9.99
C ALA A 87 -3.76 15.21 8.87
N ASN A 88 -2.50 15.46 9.22
CA ASN A 88 -1.40 15.74 8.30
C ASN A 88 -0.44 14.55 8.13
N PHE A 89 -0.27 13.76 9.19
CA PHE A 89 0.40 12.46 9.15
C PHE A 89 -0.65 11.36 9.19
N HIS A 90 -0.54 10.40 8.26
CA HIS A 90 -1.53 9.35 8.11
C HIS A 90 -0.90 8.14 7.40
N GLU A 91 -0.11 7.36 8.13
CA GLU A 91 0.67 6.25 7.62
C GLU A 91 0.63 5.08 8.62
N PHE A 92 1.11 3.92 8.24
CA PHE A 92 1.22 2.74 9.11
C PHE A 92 1.92 3.09 10.43
N GLN A 93 1.22 2.93 11.55
CA GLN A 93 1.65 3.28 12.91
C GLN A 93 1.96 4.77 13.13
N VAL A 94 1.58 5.63 12.20
CA VAL A 94 1.87 7.07 12.25
C VAL A 94 0.59 7.86 11.98
N GLY A 95 0.18 8.71 12.89
CA GLY A 95 -0.96 9.60 12.73
C GLY A 95 -0.90 10.77 13.72
N GLY A 96 -1.22 11.98 13.25
CA GLY A 96 -1.21 13.13 14.12
C GLY A 96 -1.20 14.46 13.39
N VAL A 97 -1.06 15.54 14.18
CA VAL A 97 -1.10 16.93 13.74
C VAL A 97 -2.43 17.25 13.06
N VAL A 98 -3.51 17.28 13.86
CA VAL A 98 -4.89 17.46 13.40
C VAL A 98 -5.28 18.92 13.45
N PHE A 99 -5.93 19.41 12.39
CA PHE A 99 -6.52 20.74 12.32
C PHE A 99 -8.05 20.63 12.20
N ALA A 100 -8.78 21.48 12.93
CA ALA A 100 -10.24 21.51 12.87
C ALA A 100 -10.75 22.97 12.78
N PRO A 101 -11.40 23.36 11.68
CA PRO A 101 -12.04 24.65 11.55
C PRO A 101 -13.45 24.62 12.16
N THR A 102 -13.80 25.63 12.95
CA THR A 102 -15.13 25.78 13.59
C THR A 102 -15.64 27.21 13.51
N VAL A 103 -16.92 27.43 13.84
CA VAL A 103 -17.54 28.76 13.94
C VAL A 103 -18.34 28.82 15.23
N GLY A 104 -18.28 29.96 15.92
CA GLY A 104 -19.02 30.20 17.14
C GLY A 104 -18.23 29.88 18.40
N GLU A 105 -18.93 29.41 19.44
CA GLU A 105 -18.30 29.08 20.72
C GLU A 105 -17.23 28.01 20.57
N LEU A 106 -16.05 28.24 21.14
CA LEU A 106 -14.92 27.33 21.04
C LEU A 106 -15.16 26.05 21.84
N GLN A 107 -15.05 24.93 21.20
CA GLN A 107 -14.92 23.60 21.80
C GLN A 107 -13.54 23.02 21.49
N THR A 108 -12.95 22.29 22.42
CA THR A 108 -11.56 21.81 22.32
C THR A 108 -11.41 20.32 22.45
N VAL A 109 -12.52 19.58 22.48
CA VAL A 109 -12.55 18.13 22.43
C VAL A 109 -13.24 17.68 21.14
N PRO A 110 -12.83 16.54 20.54
CA PRO A 110 -13.37 16.12 19.24
C PRO A 110 -14.85 15.71 19.27
N GLY A 111 -15.40 15.30 20.42
CA GLY A 111 -16.73 14.68 20.49
C GLY A 111 -16.74 13.24 20.00
N GLU A 112 -17.91 12.63 19.93
CA GLU A 112 -18.10 11.21 19.55
C GLU A 112 -19.04 11.09 18.34
N LEU A 113 -18.97 9.98 17.62
CA LEU A 113 -19.84 9.71 16.46
C LEU A 113 -21.33 9.76 16.83
N GLU A 114 -21.69 9.16 17.96
CA GLU A 114 -23.05 9.09 18.49
C GLU A 114 -23.51 10.42 19.11
N ASN A 115 -22.57 11.28 19.47
CA ASN A 115 -22.84 12.60 20.06
C ASN A 115 -21.93 13.68 19.43
N PRO A 116 -22.14 14.06 18.17
CA PRO A 116 -21.33 15.08 17.51
C PRO A 116 -21.36 16.45 18.21
N ASP A 117 -22.47 16.80 18.85
CA ASP A 117 -22.64 18.08 19.55
C ASP A 117 -21.84 18.17 20.86
N GLY A 118 -21.24 17.05 21.29
CA GLY A 118 -20.37 16.98 22.46
C GLY A 118 -18.94 17.48 22.25
N GLY A 119 -18.60 17.98 21.06
CA GLY A 119 -17.27 18.47 20.75
C GLY A 119 -17.23 19.31 19.47
N TYR A 120 -16.02 19.51 18.92
CA TYR A 120 -15.81 20.33 17.73
C TYR A 120 -16.05 19.60 16.40
N ARG A 121 -16.35 18.30 16.38
CA ARG A 121 -16.66 17.61 15.12
C ARG A 121 -17.88 18.20 14.42
N SER A 122 -17.91 18.08 13.11
CA SER A 122 -19.02 18.57 12.29
C SER A 122 -19.63 17.48 11.44
N ARG A 123 -20.94 17.49 11.32
CA ARG A 123 -21.69 16.68 10.38
C ARG A 123 -21.38 17.10 8.96
N PHE A 124 -21.44 16.17 8.01
CA PHE A 124 -21.32 16.42 6.59
C PHE A 124 -22.23 15.49 5.77
N ASP A 125 -22.48 15.84 4.52
CA ASP A 125 -23.19 14.99 3.57
C ASP A 125 -22.20 14.46 2.53
N LYS A 126 -22.30 13.20 2.15
CA LYS A 126 -21.46 12.58 1.10
C LYS A 126 -21.55 13.28 -0.25
N LYS A 127 -22.67 13.88 -0.59
CA LYS A 127 -22.85 14.67 -1.84
C LYS A 127 -22.00 15.94 -1.88
N ASP A 128 -21.60 16.46 -0.71
CA ASP A 128 -20.79 17.67 -0.56
C ASP A 128 -19.30 17.33 -0.33
N GLU A 129 -18.96 16.04 -0.40
CA GLU A 129 -17.60 15.50 -0.31
C GLU A 129 -17.02 15.25 -1.71
N VAL A 130 -15.80 15.70 -1.95
CA VAL A 130 -15.05 15.44 -3.17
C VAL A 130 -13.69 14.86 -2.79
N ALA A 131 -13.41 13.66 -3.27
CA ALA A 131 -12.11 13.03 -3.17
C ALA A 131 -11.56 12.75 -4.57
N ALA A 132 -10.33 13.16 -4.80
CA ALA A 132 -9.59 12.90 -6.03
C ALA A 132 -8.10 12.73 -5.71
N PRO A 133 -7.30 12.06 -6.55
CA PRO A 133 -5.87 11.94 -6.32
C PRO A 133 -5.19 13.32 -6.15
N GLY A 134 -4.63 13.55 -4.97
CA GLY A 134 -3.98 14.81 -4.61
C GLY A 134 -4.93 15.91 -4.12
N TYR A 135 -6.22 15.62 -3.92
CA TYR A 135 -7.18 16.62 -3.46
C TYR A 135 -8.34 16.03 -2.68
N TYR A 136 -8.76 16.74 -1.64
CA TYR A 136 -9.98 16.45 -0.87
C TYR A 136 -10.73 17.74 -0.56
N SER A 137 -12.06 17.71 -0.56
CA SER A 137 -12.88 18.80 -0.01
C SER A 137 -14.20 18.30 0.56
N VAL A 138 -14.72 19.03 1.54
CA VAL A 138 -16.01 18.75 2.19
C VAL A 138 -16.62 20.02 2.78
N LEU A 139 -17.96 20.08 2.83
CA LEU A 139 -18.67 21.11 3.59
C LEU A 139 -18.98 20.61 5.00
N LEU A 140 -18.41 21.25 6.01
CA LEU A 140 -18.70 21.04 7.41
C LEU A 140 -20.00 21.78 7.77
N LYS A 141 -21.10 21.03 7.83
CA LYS A 141 -22.47 21.59 7.85
C LYS A 141 -22.78 22.38 9.10
N ASP A 142 -22.29 21.94 10.27
CA ASP A 142 -22.60 22.59 11.54
C ASP A 142 -21.96 23.98 11.64
N TYR A 143 -20.91 24.23 10.86
CA TYR A 143 -20.17 25.49 10.81
C TYR A 143 -20.31 26.27 9.51
N GLY A 144 -20.86 25.68 8.46
CA GLY A 144 -20.90 26.29 7.13
C GLY A 144 -19.52 26.53 6.54
N VAL A 145 -18.51 25.77 6.96
CA VAL A 145 -17.12 25.91 6.51
C VAL A 145 -16.82 24.89 5.42
N LYS A 146 -16.32 25.33 4.27
CA LYS A 146 -15.75 24.44 3.27
C LYS A 146 -14.28 24.19 3.60
N ALA A 147 -13.92 22.95 3.84
CA ALA A 147 -12.54 22.51 4.00
C ALA A 147 -12.01 21.93 2.67
N GLU A 148 -10.79 22.31 2.29
CA GLU A 148 -10.08 21.81 1.11
C GLU A 148 -8.65 21.45 1.50
N LEU A 149 -8.16 20.30 1.00
CA LEU A 149 -6.83 19.77 1.30
C LEU A 149 -6.08 19.39 0.01
N THR A 150 -4.78 19.63 -0.01
CA THR A 150 -3.85 19.10 -1.02
C THR A 150 -2.45 18.98 -0.43
N ALA A 151 -1.52 18.34 -1.13
CA ALA A 151 -0.17 18.15 -0.60
C ALA A 151 0.92 18.18 -1.68
N MET A 152 2.12 18.48 -1.24
CA MET A 152 3.40 18.18 -1.89
C MET A 152 4.12 17.06 -1.13
N LYS A 153 5.38 16.77 -1.41
CA LYS A 153 6.11 15.65 -0.79
C LYS A 153 6.09 15.69 0.74
N ARG A 154 6.41 16.86 1.33
CA ARG A 154 6.56 17.06 2.79
C ARG A 154 5.72 18.20 3.33
N VAL A 155 4.87 18.79 2.49
CA VAL A 155 4.10 19.98 2.83
C VAL A 155 2.63 19.76 2.57
N GLY A 156 1.83 19.91 3.63
CA GLY A 156 0.38 19.93 3.55
C GLY A 156 -0.16 21.32 3.29
N PHE A 157 -1.26 21.42 2.58
CA PHE A 157 -1.99 22.65 2.31
C PHE A 157 -3.44 22.47 2.69
N HIS A 158 -3.94 23.38 3.55
CA HIS A 158 -5.32 23.46 3.94
C HIS A 158 -5.89 24.80 3.52
N ARG A 159 -7.15 24.82 3.05
CA ARG A 159 -7.94 26.01 2.80
C ARG A 159 -9.29 25.83 3.46
N TYR A 160 -9.62 26.74 4.38
CA TYR A 160 -10.88 26.76 5.10
C TYR A 160 -11.64 28.02 4.73
N THR A 161 -12.72 27.88 3.97
CA THR A 161 -13.57 29.00 3.54
C THR A 161 -14.71 29.16 4.52
N TYR A 162 -14.75 30.29 5.23
CA TYR A 162 -15.69 30.57 6.31
C TYR A 162 -16.86 31.43 5.84
N PRO A 163 -18.02 31.35 6.50
CA PRO A 163 -19.04 32.37 6.44
C PRO A 163 -18.57 33.67 7.10
N LYS A 164 -19.34 34.75 6.95
CA LYS A 164 -19.10 35.97 7.69
C LYS A 164 -19.33 35.77 9.18
N THR A 165 -18.29 35.96 10.00
CA THR A 165 -18.35 35.79 11.45
C THR A 165 -17.19 36.47 12.15
N GLU A 166 -17.38 36.88 13.42
CA GLU A 166 -16.30 37.32 14.30
C GLU A 166 -15.62 36.15 15.05
N LEU A 167 -16.18 34.94 14.96
CA LEU A 167 -15.76 33.76 15.68
C LEU A 167 -15.46 32.58 14.75
N ALA A 168 -14.65 32.85 13.75
CA ALA A 168 -14.06 31.77 12.93
C ALA A 168 -12.86 31.19 13.69
N ASN A 169 -12.90 29.94 14.10
CA ASN A 169 -11.80 29.31 14.84
C ASN A 169 -11.07 28.30 13.97
N LEU A 170 -9.75 28.20 14.18
CA LEU A 170 -8.94 27.11 13.70
C LEU A 170 -8.21 26.49 14.90
N ILE A 171 -8.47 25.20 15.11
CA ILE A 171 -7.94 24.41 16.21
C ILE A 171 -6.78 23.56 15.69
N PHE A 172 -5.66 23.60 16.39
CA PHE A 172 -4.53 22.68 16.26
C PHE A 172 -4.61 21.69 17.41
N ASP A 173 -5.23 20.56 17.20
CA ASP A 173 -5.36 19.49 18.21
C ASP A 173 -4.19 18.52 18.06
N ILE A 174 -3.12 18.77 18.82
CA ILE A 174 -1.85 18.05 18.68
C ILE A 174 -1.75 16.90 19.67
N GLY A 175 -2.40 17.04 20.82
CA GLY A 175 -2.24 16.12 21.94
C GLY A 175 -3.23 14.97 22.00
N ASN A 176 -4.12 14.83 21.04
CA ASN A 176 -5.08 13.73 20.97
C ASN A 176 -4.54 12.52 20.21
N LYS A 177 -4.99 11.33 20.63
CA LYS A 177 -4.70 10.07 19.98
C LYS A 177 -5.24 10.05 18.54
N GLN A 178 -4.47 9.49 17.64
CA GLN A 178 -4.85 9.29 16.23
C GLN A 178 -4.65 7.83 15.82
N GLY A 179 -5.73 7.05 15.89
CA GLY A 179 -5.78 5.65 15.47
C GLY A 179 -4.65 4.80 16.05
N GLU A 180 -4.00 4.03 15.21
CA GLU A 180 -2.92 3.12 15.59
C GLU A 180 -1.57 3.80 15.92
N SER A 181 -1.46 5.12 15.75
CA SER A 181 -0.30 5.85 16.27
C SER A 181 -0.25 5.80 17.81
N GLY A 182 -1.34 5.37 18.45
CA GLY A 182 -1.40 5.07 19.87
C GLY A 182 -1.45 6.29 20.76
N GLU A 183 -1.18 6.08 22.04
CA GLU A 183 -1.26 7.14 23.06
C GLU A 183 -0.17 8.20 22.85
N VAL A 184 -0.55 9.46 23.07
CA VAL A 184 0.39 10.59 23.08
C VAL A 184 1.20 10.55 24.37
N LYS A 185 2.53 10.42 24.24
CA LYS A 185 3.48 10.49 25.36
C LYS A 185 3.85 11.92 25.71
N ASP A 186 4.03 12.74 24.69
CA ASP A 186 4.37 14.15 24.82
C ASP A 186 3.92 14.92 23.57
N ALA A 187 3.63 16.18 23.73
CA ALA A 187 3.30 17.08 22.63
C ALA A 187 3.71 18.52 23.01
N GLU A 188 3.94 19.34 22.01
CA GLU A 188 4.15 20.78 22.19
C GLU A 188 3.60 21.51 20.99
N VAL A 189 2.91 22.63 21.23
CA VAL A 189 2.51 23.57 20.20
C VAL A 189 2.77 24.99 20.67
N GLN A 190 3.31 25.82 19.78
CA GLN A 190 3.64 27.21 20.07
C GLN A 190 3.27 28.14 18.90
N TYR A 191 2.61 29.25 19.21
CA TYR A 191 2.41 30.37 18.30
C TYR A 191 3.51 31.42 18.51
N PHE A 192 4.08 31.91 17.41
CA PHE A 192 5.14 32.90 17.36
C PHE A 192 4.58 34.25 16.87
N GLU A 193 5.20 35.37 17.30
CA GLU A 193 4.77 36.74 16.92
C GLU A 193 4.78 36.99 15.42
N ASP A 194 5.63 36.27 14.67
CA ASP A 194 5.69 36.33 13.22
C ASP A 194 4.57 35.54 12.49
N GLY A 195 3.69 34.92 13.26
CA GLY A 195 2.51 34.19 12.76
C GLY A 195 2.74 32.70 12.50
N ARG A 196 3.94 32.16 12.78
CA ARG A 196 4.20 30.72 12.69
C ARG A 196 3.54 29.97 13.85
N VAL A 197 3.12 28.75 13.57
CA VAL A 197 2.72 27.75 14.57
C VAL A 197 3.62 26.53 14.39
N GLU A 198 4.36 26.18 15.43
CA GLU A 198 5.31 25.06 15.37
C GLU A 198 5.11 24.13 16.56
N GLY A 199 5.49 22.86 16.39
CA GLY A 199 5.36 21.90 17.44
C GLY A 199 5.73 20.49 17.05
N TYR A 200 5.45 19.59 17.98
CA TYR A 200 5.65 18.16 17.80
C TYR A 200 4.61 17.34 18.55
N VAL A 201 4.47 16.10 18.17
CA VAL A 201 3.80 15.06 18.94
C VAL A 201 4.65 13.80 18.96
N ILE A 202 4.76 13.19 20.12
CA ILE A 202 5.46 11.92 20.36
C ILE A 202 4.41 10.90 20.78
N THR A 203 4.29 9.83 20.02
CA THR A 203 3.27 8.80 20.24
C THR A 203 3.89 7.45 20.58
N SER A 204 3.06 6.57 21.13
CA SER A 204 3.41 5.20 21.49
C SER A 204 2.58 4.24 20.64
N PRO A 205 2.95 3.99 19.36
CA PRO A 205 2.14 3.17 18.46
C PRO A 205 2.00 1.75 18.99
N VAL A 206 0.82 1.17 18.79
CA VAL A 206 0.46 -0.12 19.41
C VAL A 206 1.42 -1.23 18.97
N TYR A 207 1.60 -1.42 17.65
CA TYR A 207 2.46 -2.48 17.15
C TYR A 207 3.95 -2.21 17.34
N VAL A 208 4.39 -0.95 17.24
CA VAL A 208 5.78 -0.58 17.58
C VAL A 208 6.11 -1.01 19.01
N ASN A 209 5.21 -0.73 19.98
CA ASN A 209 5.46 -1.06 21.39
C ASN A 209 5.35 -2.54 21.72
N ILE A 210 4.63 -3.34 20.93
CA ILE A 210 4.62 -4.79 21.07
C ILE A 210 6.00 -5.36 20.71
N TYR A 211 6.61 -4.90 19.65
CA TYR A 211 7.82 -5.50 19.06
C TYR A 211 9.12 -4.76 19.39
N GLN A 212 9.06 -3.46 19.62
CA GLN A 212 10.18 -2.65 20.07
C GLN A 212 9.77 -1.87 21.33
N LYS A 213 9.71 -2.59 22.45
CA LYS A 213 9.16 -2.08 23.70
C LYS A 213 9.80 -0.77 24.16
N GLY A 214 8.96 0.22 24.44
CA GLY A 214 9.37 1.55 24.84
C GLY A 214 9.79 2.48 23.72
N ALA A 215 9.79 2.03 22.47
CA ALA A 215 10.01 2.90 21.32
C ALA A 215 8.87 3.90 21.15
N ASP A 216 9.19 5.03 20.53
CA ASP A 216 8.24 6.08 20.19
C ASP A 216 8.35 6.51 18.73
N VAL A 217 7.30 7.13 18.21
CA VAL A 217 7.26 7.80 16.93
C VAL A 217 7.14 9.30 17.16
N ARG A 218 7.93 10.10 16.47
CA ARG A 218 8.03 11.54 16.61
C ARG A 218 7.63 12.21 15.32
N MET A 219 6.70 13.14 15.41
CA MET A 219 6.17 13.92 14.31
C MET A 219 6.32 15.39 14.63
N TYR A 220 6.95 16.15 13.73
CA TYR A 220 7.24 17.56 13.89
C TYR A 220 6.55 18.34 12.78
N PHE A 221 6.13 19.57 13.09
CA PHE A 221 5.50 20.44 12.11
C PHE A 221 5.90 21.90 12.26
N SER A 222 5.83 22.65 11.13
CA SER A 222 5.96 24.10 11.08
C SER A 222 4.91 24.66 10.11
N ALA A 223 3.93 25.37 10.64
CA ALA A 223 2.81 25.94 9.89
C ALA A 223 2.91 27.46 9.76
N VAL A 224 2.42 27.99 8.63
CA VAL A 224 2.20 29.43 8.40
C VAL A 224 0.81 29.64 7.84
N LEU A 225 0.19 30.78 8.20
CA LEU A 225 -1.14 31.14 7.77
C LEU A 225 -1.12 32.41 6.91
N ASN A 226 -2.08 32.54 5.99
CA ASN A 226 -2.26 33.74 5.19
C ASN A 226 -2.93 34.90 5.93
N LYS A 227 -3.52 34.63 7.11
CA LYS A 227 -4.28 35.62 7.90
C LYS A 227 -3.83 35.63 9.34
N LYS A 228 -3.68 36.83 9.94
CA LYS A 228 -3.39 36.96 11.36
C LYS A 228 -4.65 36.75 12.20
N PRO A 229 -4.58 35.99 13.31
CA PRO A 229 -5.70 35.84 14.23
C PRO A 229 -5.97 37.13 15.02
N VAL A 230 -7.22 37.34 15.44
CA VAL A 230 -7.60 38.39 16.37
C VAL A 230 -7.42 37.92 17.81
N GLN A 231 -7.43 36.61 18.03
CA GLN A 231 -7.16 35.99 19.34
C GLN A 231 -6.39 34.69 19.13
N VAL A 232 -5.46 34.43 20.05
CA VAL A 232 -4.74 33.16 20.19
C VAL A 232 -4.88 32.69 21.62
N GLY A 233 -5.01 31.39 21.81
CA GLY A 233 -4.95 30.74 23.12
C GLY A 233 -4.59 29.26 22.95
N THR A 234 -4.37 28.63 24.08
CA THR A 234 -4.08 27.20 24.14
C THR A 234 -5.15 26.45 24.92
N PHE A 235 -5.09 25.15 24.89
CA PHE A 235 -5.93 24.29 25.72
C PHE A 235 -5.20 23.00 26.10
N VAL A 236 -5.66 22.38 27.16
CA VAL A 236 -5.32 21.00 27.53
C VAL A 236 -6.64 20.28 27.74
N LYS A 237 -6.99 19.40 26.76
CA LYS A 237 -8.32 18.76 26.69
C LYS A 237 -9.42 19.83 26.68
N ASP A 238 -10.30 19.85 27.67
CA ASP A 238 -11.41 20.78 27.80
C ASP A 238 -11.08 22.11 28.56
N VAL A 239 -9.84 22.26 29.02
CA VAL A 239 -9.39 23.45 29.76
C VAL A 239 -8.75 24.46 28.83
N VAL A 240 -9.44 25.58 28.59
CA VAL A 240 -9.00 26.65 27.67
C VAL A 240 -8.18 27.70 28.44
N ASN A 241 -7.07 28.15 27.84
CA ASN A 241 -6.14 29.18 28.36
C ASN A 241 -6.03 30.34 27.36
N PRO A 242 -6.93 31.34 27.42
CA PRO A 242 -6.91 32.49 26.50
C PRO A 242 -5.63 33.32 26.64
N GLY A 243 -5.06 33.75 25.51
CA GLY A 243 -3.85 34.59 25.47
C GLY A 243 -2.54 33.85 25.77
N LYS A 244 -2.60 32.56 26.09
CA LYS A 244 -1.39 31.72 26.19
C LYS A 244 -0.94 31.27 24.77
N HIS A 245 0.35 31.33 24.48
CA HIS A 245 0.90 31.05 23.15
C HIS A 245 1.66 29.73 23.05
N GLN A 246 1.80 28.98 24.13
CA GLN A 246 2.49 27.69 24.15
C GLN A 246 1.78 26.73 25.10
N GLU A 247 1.66 25.46 24.67
CA GLU A 247 1.14 24.37 25.49
C GLU A 247 1.94 23.11 25.31
N LYS A 248 1.99 22.25 26.34
CA LYS A 248 2.76 21.00 26.34
C LYS A 248 1.99 19.86 26.96
N GLY A 249 2.39 18.65 26.59
CA GLY A 249 1.92 17.39 27.15
C GLY A 249 0.71 16.78 26.44
N PRO A 250 0.27 15.60 26.88
CA PRO A 250 -0.91 14.93 26.33
C PRO A 250 -2.17 15.78 26.48
N GLY A 251 -2.93 15.91 25.40
CA GLY A 251 -4.12 16.77 25.32
C GLY A 251 -3.83 18.22 24.99
N ALA A 252 -2.57 18.59 24.74
CA ALA A 252 -2.20 19.95 24.36
C ALA A 252 -2.73 20.34 22.98
N GLY A 253 -3.21 21.56 22.87
CA GLY A 253 -3.63 22.15 21.62
C GLY A 253 -3.55 23.67 21.63
N LEU A 254 -3.76 24.26 20.46
CA LEU A 254 -3.77 25.70 20.26
C LEU A 254 -4.97 26.06 19.38
N TYR A 255 -5.59 27.19 19.68
CA TYR A 255 -6.65 27.74 18.85
C TYR A 255 -6.34 29.17 18.44
N MET A 256 -6.82 29.50 17.25
CA MET A 256 -6.76 30.86 16.70
C MET A 256 -8.17 31.26 16.29
N THR A 257 -8.60 32.49 16.69
CA THR A 257 -9.88 33.06 16.29
C THR A 257 -9.66 34.19 15.28
N PHE A 258 -10.47 34.22 14.24
CA PHE A 258 -10.44 35.22 13.17
C PHE A 258 -11.79 35.90 13.02
N SER A 259 -11.80 37.18 12.61
CA SER A 259 -12.97 37.83 12.01
C SER A 259 -12.91 37.56 10.51
N THR A 260 -13.97 37.02 9.92
CA THR A 260 -14.05 36.70 8.50
C THR A 260 -15.23 37.37 7.80
N GLU A 261 -15.04 37.81 6.57
CA GLU A 261 -16.11 38.19 5.67
C GLU A 261 -16.70 36.93 5.01
N GLU A 262 -17.83 37.12 4.28
CA GLU A 262 -18.49 36.01 3.58
C GLU A 262 -17.56 35.39 2.53
N GLN A 263 -17.40 34.05 2.57
CA GLN A 263 -16.53 33.28 1.68
C GLN A 263 -15.02 33.64 1.81
N GLU A 264 -14.59 34.18 2.95
CA GLU A 264 -13.16 34.42 3.18
C GLU A 264 -12.43 33.14 3.54
N ALA A 265 -11.26 32.90 2.91
CA ALA A 265 -10.45 31.73 3.12
C ALA A 265 -9.29 31.99 4.10
N VAL A 266 -9.17 31.13 5.11
CA VAL A 266 -7.96 30.98 5.91
C VAL A 266 -7.18 29.79 5.36
N GLU A 267 -5.97 30.05 4.86
CA GLU A 267 -5.08 29.04 4.31
C GLU A 267 -3.93 28.73 5.26
N VAL A 268 -3.55 27.44 5.34
CA VAL A 268 -2.42 26.96 6.13
C VAL A 268 -1.50 26.17 5.23
N LYS A 269 -0.18 26.49 5.27
CA LYS A 269 0.88 25.63 4.72
C LYS A 269 1.62 25.00 5.90
N VAL A 270 1.71 23.68 5.94
CA VAL A 270 2.35 22.96 7.02
C VAL A 270 3.46 22.07 6.51
N GLY A 271 4.69 22.37 6.87
CA GLY A 271 5.85 21.51 6.65
C GLY A 271 5.90 20.44 7.73
N LEU A 272 6.24 19.23 7.33
CA LEU A 272 6.26 18.04 8.18
C LEU A 272 7.67 17.43 8.22
N SER A 273 8.02 16.79 9.33
CA SER A 273 9.28 16.06 9.50
C SER A 273 9.15 15.00 10.59
N TYR A 274 9.96 13.95 10.50
CA TYR A 274 10.14 12.96 11.56
C TYR A 274 11.42 13.21 12.39
N THR A 275 12.15 14.30 12.14
CA THR A 275 13.46 14.54 12.76
C THR A 275 13.52 15.76 13.67
N SER A 276 12.98 16.91 13.23
CA SER A 276 12.92 18.12 14.07
C SER A 276 11.96 19.18 13.52
N ILE A 277 11.62 20.16 14.37
CA ILE A 277 10.84 21.36 13.97
C ILE A 277 11.61 22.17 12.90
N GLU A 278 12.92 22.29 13.05
CA GLU A 278 13.78 23.02 12.08
C GLU A 278 13.72 22.36 10.71
N ASN A 279 13.71 21.03 10.65
CA ASN A 279 13.59 20.31 9.40
C ASN A 279 12.16 20.38 8.82
N ALA A 280 11.13 20.37 9.64
CA ALA A 280 9.77 20.65 9.18
C ALA A 280 9.65 22.05 8.54
N ARG A 281 10.27 23.06 9.16
CA ARG A 281 10.37 24.42 8.61
C ARG A 281 11.17 24.45 7.30
N PHE A 282 12.33 23.81 7.28
CA PHE A 282 13.18 23.69 6.07
C PHE A 282 12.42 23.02 4.91
N ASN A 283 11.70 21.93 5.16
CA ASN A 283 10.87 21.26 4.16
C ASN A 283 9.82 22.21 3.58
N ARG A 284 9.11 22.96 4.44
CA ARG A 284 8.10 23.95 4.03
C ARG A 284 8.72 25.07 3.17
N GLU A 285 9.83 25.61 3.60
CA GLU A 285 10.51 26.71 2.90
C GLU A 285 11.13 26.25 1.58
N THR A 286 11.69 25.04 1.53
CA THR A 286 12.30 24.49 0.31
C THR A 286 11.25 24.11 -0.73
N GLU A 287 10.16 23.46 -0.32
CA GLU A 287 9.18 22.90 -1.27
C GLU A 287 8.04 23.88 -1.61
N ALA A 288 7.68 24.82 -0.70
CA ALA A 288 6.41 25.53 -0.80
C ALA A 288 6.48 27.05 -0.47
N ALA A 289 7.65 27.68 -0.46
CA ALA A 289 7.76 29.10 -0.11
C ALA A 289 6.76 29.96 -0.89
N ASP A 290 6.80 29.89 -2.21
CA ASP A 290 6.00 30.71 -3.13
C ASP A 290 4.84 29.95 -3.79
N VAL A 291 4.53 28.72 -3.32
CA VAL A 291 3.49 27.88 -3.90
C VAL A 291 2.14 28.24 -3.29
N THR A 292 1.15 28.59 -4.12
CA THR A 292 -0.24 28.80 -3.67
C THR A 292 -0.96 27.46 -3.53
N PHE A 293 -2.10 27.45 -2.84
CA PHE A 293 -2.96 26.26 -2.74
C PHE A 293 -3.33 25.70 -4.12
N ASP A 294 -3.73 26.55 -5.05
CA ASP A 294 -4.17 26.09 -6.38
C ASP A 294 -3.03 25.55 -7.23
N GLN A 295 -1.82 26.10 -7.06
CA GLN A 295 -0.61 25.53 -7.67
C GLN A 295 -0.26 24.17 -7.08
N ALA A 296 -0.32 24.03 -5.74
CA ALA A 296 -0.08 22.75 -5.07
C ALA A 296 -1.09 21.67 -5.53
N LYS A 297 -2.39 22.02 -5.60
CA LYS A 297 -3.45 21.14 -6.11
C LYS A 297 -3.16 20.71 -7.55
N LYS A 298 -2.81 21.66 -8.43
CA LYS A 298 -2.46 21.34 -9.81
C LYS A 298 -1.24 20.43 -9.90
N ASN A 299 -0.17 20.74 -9.15
CA ASN A 299 1.03 19.94 -9.10
C ASN A 299 0.74 18.51 -8.63
N ALA A 300 -0.07 18.33 -7.59
CA ALA A 300 -0.48 17.02 -7.11
C ALA A 300 -1.24 16.23 -8.19
N THR A 301 -2.18 16.87 -8.90
CA THR A 301 -2.88 16.26 -10.04
C THR A 301 -1.93 15.85 -11.16
N ASP A 302 -0.96 16.71 -11.52
CA ASP A 302 0.02 16.43 -12.58
C ASP A 302 0.93 15.25 -12.19
N VAL A 303 1.41 15.21 -10.94
CA VAL A 303 2.24 14.12 -10.41
C VAL A 303 1.47 12.78 -10.42
N TRP A 304 0.19 12.80 -10.05
CA TRP A 304 -0.62 11.60 -10.14
C TRP A 304 -0.84 11.13 -11.58
N ASN A 305 -1.17 12.04 -12.51
CA ASN A 305 -1.32 11.68 -13.92
C ASN A 305 -0.01 11.10 -14.49
N GLU A 306 1.13 11.68 -14.15
CA GLU A 306 2.44 11.16 -14.57
C GLU A 306 2.68 9.76 -14.01
N SER A 307 2.44 9.55 -12.71
CA SER A 307 2.64 8.24 -12.06
C SER A 307 1.70 7.17 -12.62
N LEU A 308 0.42 7.49 -12.79
CA LEU A 308 -0.57 6.57 -13.37
C LEU A 308 -0.28 6.26 -14.84
N SER A 309 0.29 7.21 -15.60
CA SER A 309 0.59 7.05 -17.03
C SER A 309 1.72 6.07 -17.33
N ARG A 310 2.47 5.64 -16.30
CA ARG A 310 3.51 4.61 -16.48
C ARG A 310 2.94 3.28 -16.93
N ILE A 311 1.67 3.02 -16.59
CA ILE A 311 0.93 1.89 -17.13
C ILE A 311 -0.37 2.43 -17.73
N TYR A 312 -0.43 2.49 -19.05
CA TYR A 312 -1.55 3.05 -19.78
C TYR A 312 -2.36 1.94 -20.44
N VAL A 313 -3.68 1.95 -20.23
CA VAL A 313 -4.60 0.93 -20.75
C VAL A 313 -5.60 1.52 -21.75
N GLU A 314 -5.87 0.76 -22.82
CA GLU A 314 -6.81 1.12 -23.89
C GLU A 314 -7.83 -0.01 -24.10
N GLY A 315 -9.06 0.35 -24.44
CA GLY A 315 -10.15 -0.62 -24.58
C GLY A 315 -10.70 -1.08 -23.24
N GLY A 316 -11.37 -2.24 -23.22
CA GLY A 316 -12.05 -2.76 -22.04
C GLY A 316 -13.27 -1.96 -21.59
N LYS A 317 -13.85 -2.33 -20.45
CA LYS A 317 -15.00 -1.60 -19.87
C LYS A 317 -14.49 -0.39 -19.07
N GLU A 318 -15.28 0.68 -19.03
CA GLU A 318 -14.98 1.86 -18.20
C GLU A 318 -14.89 1.50 -16.71
N THR A 319 -15.73 0.59 -16.23
CA THR A 319 -15.69 0.06 -14.86
C THR A 319 -14.37 -0.64 -14.55
N ASP A 320 -13.78 -1.36 -15.49
CA ASP A 320 -12.50 -2.03 -15.31
C ASP A 320 -11.35 -1.01 -15.26
N LYS A 321 -11.44 0.08 -16.02
CA LYS A 321 -10.46 1.19 -15.91
C LYS A 321 -10.53 1.88 -14.56
N VAL A 322 -11.74 2.09 -14.01
CA VAL A 322 -11.90 2.66 -12.66
C VAL A 322 -11.24 1.74 -11.64
N LYS A 323 -11.53 0.43 -11.65
CA LYS A 323 -10.89 -0.54 -10.76
C LYS A 323 -9.35 -0.52 -10.92
N PHE A 324 -8.88 -0.50 -12.16
CA PHE A 324 -7.46 -0.53 -12.49
C PHE A 324 -6.71 0.69 -11.96
N TYR A 325 -7.16 1.90 -12.29
CA TYR A 325 -6.47 3.12 -11.86
C TYR A 325 -6.66 3.40 -10.37
N THR A 326 -7.78 2.99 -9.76
CA THR A 326 -7.94 3.03 -8.30
C THR A 326 -7.00 2.06 -7.61
N GLY A 327 -6.85 0.82 -8.12
CA GLY A 327 -5.87 -0.13 -7.60
C GLY A 327 -4.43 0.35 -7.73
N LEU A 328 -4.11 0.97 -8.86
CA LEU A 328 -2.78 1.58 -9.05
C LEU A 328 -2.55 2.77 -8.11
N PHE A 329 -3.56 3.61 -7.90
CA PHE A 329 -3.53 4.69 -6.91
C PHE A 329 -3.24 4.15 -5.49
N HIS A 330 -3.94 3.10 -5.05
CA HIS A 330 -3.69 2.45 -3.75
C HIS A 330 -2.26 1.93 -3.64
N ALA A 331 -1.75 1.28 -4.69
CA ALA A 331 -0.39 0.72 -4.71
C ALA A 331 0.72 1.77 -4.61
N LEU A 332 0.43 3.02 -4.94
CA LEU A 332 1.37 4.14 -4.91
C LEU A 332 1.14 5.11 -3.73
N LEU A 333 0.10 4.88 -2.93
CA LEU A 333 -0.30 5.79 -1.86
C LEU A 333 0.47 5.53 -0.57
N GLY A 334 0.63 4.28 -0.16
CA GLY A 334 1.26 3.86 1.10
C GLY A 334 2.79 3.81 1.04
N ARG A 335 3.41 3.44 2.16
CA ARG A 335 4.87 3.32 2.34
C ARG A 335 5.58 4.62 2.03
N GLY A 336 5.13 5.68 2.72
CA GLY A 336 5.49 7.05 2.43
C GLY A 336 6.87 7.48 2.92
N LEU A 337 7.29 8.59 2.36
CA LEU A 337 8.56 9.25 2.63
C LEU A 337 8.77 9.54 4.12
N ALA A 338 9.94 9.22 4.63
CA ALA A 338 10.34 9.44 6.02
C ALA A 338 11.66 10.20 6.18
N SER A 339 12.22 10.75 5.08
CA SER A 339 13.38 11.64 5.11
C SER A 339 13.02 13.08 4.75
N ASP A 340 13.76 14.02 5.32
CA ASP A 340 13.66 15.44 5.03
C ASP A 340 14.34 15.83 3.70
N ALA A 341 14.02 16.99 3.17
CA ALA A 341 14.57 17.48 1.90
C ALA A 341 16.09 17.64 1.91
N ASN A 342 16.70 17.85 3.08
CA ASN A 342 18.14 17.91 3.30
C ASN A 342 18.78 16.58 3.73
N GLY A 343 18.03 15.46 3.60
CA GLY A 343 18.51 14.10 3.83
C GLY A 343 18.49 13.61 5.28
N TYR A 344 18.01 14.38 6.24
CA TYR A 344 17.86 13.86 7.59
C TYR A 344 16.74 12.82 7.66
N TYR A 345 16.95 11.75 8.48
CA TYR A 345 15.99 10.68 8.69
C TYR A 345 16.02 10.20 10.15
N PRO A 346 14.93 9.66 10.68
CA PRO A 346 14.88 9.11 12.03
C PRO A 346 15.59 7.75 12.06
N LYS A 347 16.54 7.57 12.98
CA LYS A 347 17.19 6.27 13.23
C LYS A 347 16.36 5.36 14.12
N ASN A 348 16.61 4.05 14.03
CA ASN A 348 15.94 3.06 14.88
C ASN A 348 16.10 3.34 16.38
N ASN A 349 17.26 3.78 16.82
CA ASN A 349 17.55 4.09 18.23
C ASN A 349 16.97 5.43 18.74
N GLY A 350 16.21 6.16 17.92
CA GLY A 350 15.60 7.45 18.25
C GLY A 350 16.50 8.68 18.07
N THR A 351 17.72 8.50 17.59
CA THR A 351 18.57 9.61 17.12
C THR A 351 18.27 9.94 15.66
N VAL A 352 18.96 10.93 15.09
CA VAL A 352 18.79 11.38 13.71
C VAL A 352 20.03 11.02 12.91
N GLY A 353 19.82 10.46 11.71
CA GLY A 353 20.85 10.21 10.71
C GLY A 353 20.73 11.19 9.54
N ARG A 354 21.71 11.13 8.64
CA ARG A 354 21.67 11.92 7.41
C ARG A 354 22.14 11.06 6.23
N ILE A 355 21.32 11.00 5.21
CA ILE A 355 21.64 10.41 3.90
C ILE A 355 22.69 11.29 3.24
N ALA A 356 23.66 10.70 2.55
CA ALA A 356 24.66 11.43 1.79
C ALA A 356 24.00 12.35 0.76
N LEU A 357 24.63 13.50 0.51
CA LEU A 357 24.18 14.46 -0.48
C LEU A 357 25.04 14.35 -1.75
N ASP A 358 24.44 14.59 -2.90
CA ASP A 358 25.12 14.77 -4.17
C ASP A 358 25.81 16.16 -4.26
N GLU A 359 26.42 16.47 -5.41
CA GLU A 359 27.13 17.74 -5.64
C GLU A 359 26.18 18.96 -5.64
N GLU A 360 24.90 18.74 -5.95
CA GLU A 360 23.83 19.74 -5.93
C GLU A 360 23.21 19.93 -4.55
N GLY A 361 23.56 19.09 -3.58
CA GLY A 361 23.06 19.13 -2.20
C GLY A 361 21.76 18.36 -1.97
N ASN A 362 21.33 17.51 -2.91
CA ASN A 362 20.18 16.65 -2.77
C ASN A 362 20.56 15.30 -2.15
N PRO A 363 19.69 14.68 -1.36
CA PRO A 363 19.92 13.32 -0.88
C PRO A 363 20.07 12.32 -2.04
N VAL A 364 21.12 11.50 -2.03
CA VAL A 364 21.37 10.50 -3.09
C VAL A 364 20.32 9.39 -3.17
N HIS A 365 19.46 9.28 -2.19
CA HIS A 365 18.25 8.46 -2.19
C HIS A 365 17.28 9.00 -1.13
N GLN A 366 16.07 8.46 -1.09
CA GLN A 366 15.09 8.76 -0.04
C GLN A 366 15.02 7.65 1.01
N HIS A 367 14.42 7.96 2.17
CA HIS A 367 14.06 6.98 3.19
C HIS A 367 12.55 6.87 3.29
N TYR A 368 12.04 5.64 3.46
CA TYR A 368 10.60 5.38 3.47
C TYR A 368 10.17 4.59 4.70
N ASN A 369 8.99 4.87 5.22
CA ASN A 369 8.25 3.94 6.07
C ASN A 369 7.84 2.71 5.25
N THR A 370 7.54 1.61 5.90
CA THR A 370 7.00 0.43 5.23
C THR A 370 6.08 -0.35 6.15
N ASP A 371 4.99 -0.83 5.64
CA ASP A 371 4.24 -1.93 6.21
C ASP A 371 4.93 -3.25 5.88
N ALA A 372 4.49 -4.36 6.48
CA ALA A 372 5.01 -5.68 6.15
C ALA A 372 4.94 -5.96 4.64
N ILE A 373 5.98 -6.61 4.11
CA ILE A 373 6.00 -7.04 2.71
C ILE A 373 5.38 -8.44 2.54
N TRP A 374 4.64 -8.91 3.53
CA TRP A 374 3.96 -10.19 3.55
C TRP A 374 2.99 -10.32 2.37
N GLY A 375 3.26 -11.24 1.44
CA GLY A 375 2.54 -11.35 0.17
C GLY A 375 2.77 -10.24 -0.85
N GLY A 376 3.49 -9.16 -0.50
CA GLY A 376 3.80 -8.05 -1.39
C GLY A 376 4.64 -8.44 -2.61
N PHE A 377 5.34 -9.56 -2.55
CA PHE A 377 6.09 -10.15 -3.67
C PHE A 377 5.20 -10.77 -4.75
N TRP A 378 3.91 -10.96 -4.51
CA TRP A 378 2.95 -11.38 -5.53
C TRP A 378 2.19 -10.22 -6.20
N ASN A 379 2.57 -8.99 -5.88
CA ASN A 379 1.89 -7.81 -6.39
C ASN A 379 2.79 -6.58 -6.39
N LEU A 380 3.01 -5.93 -5.25
CA LEU A 380 3.72 -4.65 -5.15
C LEU A 380 5.15 -4.72 -5.71
N THR A 381 5.97 -5.70 -5.32
CA THR A 381 7.37 -5.76 -5.80
C THR A 381 7.47 -6.08 -7.29
N GLN A 382 6.51 -6.84 -7.84
CA GLN A 382 6.43 -7.08 -9.27
C GLN A 382 6.04 -5.79 -10.01
N LEU A 383 5.06 -5.05 -9.49
CA LEU A 383 4.65 -3.75 -10.03
C LEU A 383 5.79 -2.73 -9.96
N TRP A 384 6.50 -2.67 -8.82
CA TRP A 384 7.66 -1.77 -8.67
C TRP A 384 8.80 -2.15 -9.61
N SER A 385 9.14 -3.42 -9.71
CA SER A 385 10.15 -3.89 -10.68
C SER A 385 9.78 -3.51 -12.11
N LEU A 386 8.50 -3.58 -12.47
CA LEU A 386 8.06 -3.34 -13.83
C LEU A 386 8.03 -1.84 -14.20
N ALA A 387 7.47 -0.99 -13.33
CA ALA A 387 7.12 0.38 -13.66
C ALA A 387 7.69 1.46 -12.73
N TYR A 388 8.22 1.09 -11.54
CA TYR A 388 8.72 2.03 -10.52
C TYR A 388 10.04 1.55 -9.89
N PRO A 389 11.06 1.15 -10.69
CA PRO A 389 12.29 0.56 -10.18
C PRO A 389 13.11 1.53 -9.31
N GLU A 390 13.04 2.85 -9.58
CA GLU A 390 13.68 3.87 -8.78
C GLU A 390 13.13 3.93 -7.34
N TYR A 391 11.81 3.80 -7.19
CA TYR A 391 11.19 3.70 -5.87
C TYR A 391 11.62 2.42 -5.16
N TYR A 392 11.62 1.28 -5.89
CA TYR A 392 12.01 0.00 -5.32
C TYR A 392 13.47 0.02 -4.83
N SER A 393 14.37 0.62 -5.60
CA SER A 393 15.76 0.83 -5.20
C SER A 393 15.87 1.66 -3.92
N ASP A 394 15.20 2.80 -3.85
CA ASP A 394 15.20 3.66 -2.67
C ASP A 394 14.55 2.99 -1.46
N TRP A 395 13.51 2.18 -1.68
CA TRP A 395 12.91 1.37 -0.64
C TRP A 395 13.91 0.36 -0.06
N ILE A 396 14.73 -0.32 -0.91
CA ILE A 396 15.79 -1.22 -0.44
C ILE A 396 16.84 -0.45 0.35
N LYS A 397 17.30 0.68 -0.16
CA LYS A 397 18.27 1.54 0.55
C LYS A 397 17.74 1.95 1.93
N SER A 398 16.43 2.20 2.06
CA SER A 398 15.78 2.45 3.35
C SER A 398 15.91 1.27 4.33
N GLN A 399 15.68 0.04 3.84
CA GLN A 399 15.85 -1.16 4.67
C GLN A 399 17.32 -1.34 5.10
N LEU A 400 18.26 -1.02 4.22
CA LEU A 400 19.69 -1.10 4.52
C LEU A 400 20.15 -0.02 5.51
N LEU A 401 19.57 1.19 5.48
CA LEU A 401 19.82 2.19 6.54
C LEU A 401 19.39 1.66 7.92
N VAL A 402 18.22 1.04 8.03
CA VAL A 402 17.78 0.45 9.30
C VAL A 402 18.68 -0.72 9.71
N TYR A 403 19.12 -1.55 8.77
CA TYR A 403 20.07 -2.61 9.01
C TYR A 403 21.41 -2.06 9.53
N GLN A 404 21.95 -1.00 8.94
CA GLN A 404 23.17 -0.32 9.40
C GLN A 404 23.02 0.23 10.82
N ASP A 405 21.86 0.81 11.14
CA ASP A 405 21.62 1.45 12.43
C ASP A 405 21.36 0.45 13.56
N ALA A 406 20.75 -0.70 13.28
CA ALA A 406 20.26 -1.63 14.31
C ALA A 406 20.66 -3.10 14.10
N GLY A 407 21.31 -3.42 12.98
CA GLY A 407 21.92 -4.72 12.71
C GLY A 407 20.98 -5.80 12.17
N TRP A 408 19.71 -5.49 11.87
CA TRP A 408 18.72 -6.42 11.33
C TRP A 408 17.81 -5.75 10.30
N LEU A 409 17.29 -6.55 9.36
CA LEU A 409 16.16 -6.11 8.54
C LEU A 409 14.86 -6.24 9.35
N GLY A 410 13.94 -5.30 9.17
CA GLY A 410 12.61 -5.33 9.79
C GLY A 410 11.57 -6.00 8.90
N ASP A 411 10.49 -6.46 9.50
CA ASP A 411 9.29 -6.91 8.77
C ASP A 411 8.54 -5.69 8.21
N GLY A 412 8.26 -4.72 9.08
CA GLY A 412 7.81 -3.38 8.77
C GLY A 412 8.60 -2.34 9.56
N ILE A 413 8.57 -1.10 9.14
CA ILE A 413 9.20 0.02 9.84
C ILE A 413 8.32 1.27 9.85
N ALA A 414 8.16 1.85 11.04
CA ALA A 414 7.51 3.14 11.26
C ALA A 414 8.50 4.12 11.88
N CYS A 415 8.86 5.18 11.17
CA CYS A 415 9.95 6.08 11.57
C CYS A 415 11.23 5.30 11.97
N SER A 416 11.61 4.32 11.15
CA SER A 416 12.71 3.37 11.39
C SER A 416 12.57 2.44 12.61
N LYS A 417 11.48 2.50 13.36
CA LYS A 417 11.19 1.56 14.44
C LYS A 417 10.66 0.25 13.85
N TYR A 418 11.09 -0.86 14.43
CA TYR A 418 10.62 -2.17 14.00
C TYR A 418 9.15 -2.38 14.34
N VAL A 419 8.44 -2.88 13.35
CA VAL A 419 7.06 -3.34 13.48
C VAL A 419 6.98 -4.71 12.82
N SER A 420 6.49 -5.72 13.55
CA SER A 420 6.27 -7.02 12.98
C SER A 420 4.78 -7.35 13.03
N GLY A 421 4.13 -7.39 11.88
CA GLY A 421 2.73 -7.84 11.79
C GLY A 421 2.63 -9.35 11.84
N VAL A 422 3.47 -10.03 11.11
CA VAL A 422 3.38 -11.48 10.83
C VAL A 422 4.62 -12.29 11.25
N GLY A 423 5.76 -11.64 11.49
CA GLY A 423 6.96 -12.26 12.05
C GLY A 423 7.80 -13.07 11.08
N THR A 424 7.46 -13.10 9.81
CA THR A 424 8.14 -13.91 8.79
C THR A 424 9.17 -13.14 7.98
N ASN A 425 9.07 -11.82 7.95
CA ASN A 425 10.04 -10.87 7.40
C ASN A 425 10.56 -11.22 6.00
N PHE A 426 9.80 -10.84 4.98
CA PHE A 426 10.15 -11.07 3.57
C PHE A 426 11.03 -9.99 2.93
N THR A 427 11.60 -9.07 3.71
CA THR A 427 12.49 -8.03 3.18
C THR A 427 13.70 -8.63 2.47
N SER A 428 14.26 -9.74 2.99
CA SER A 428 15.34 -10.48 2.32
C SER A 428 14.94 -11.02 0.94
N LEU A 429 13.72 -11.56 0.83
CA LEU A 429 13.17 -12.02 -0.46
C LEU A 429 13.03 -10.85 -1.44
N ALA A 430 12.49 -9.72 -1.00
CA ALA A 430 12.31 -8.54 -1.85
C ALA A 430 13.66 -8.00 -2.37
N ILE A 431 14.71 -7.97 -1.54
CA ILE A 431 16.06 -7.56 -1.97
C ILE A 431 16.59 -8.53 -3.06
N ALA A 432 16.43 -9.83 -2.86
CA ALA A 432 16.85 -10.85 -3.83
C ALA A 432 16.10 -10.70 -5.16
N ALA A 433 14.79 -10.49 -5.12
CA ALA A 433 13.96 -10.29 -6.31
C ALA A 433 14.38 -9.04 -7.09
N ALA A 434 14.58 -7.91 -6.42
CA ALA A 434 15.05 -6.67 -7.06
C ALA A 434 16.38 -6.87 -7.78
N TYR A 435 17.36 -7.51 -7.12
CA TYR A 435 18.65 -7.81 -7.72
C TYR A 435 18.52 -8.66 -8.99
N ASN A 436 17.70 -9.71 -8.95
CA ASN A 436 17.47 -10.61 -10.09
C ASN A 436 16.70 -9.92 -11.22
N CYS A 437 15.87 -8.92 -10.91
CA CYS A 437 15.22 -8.05 -11.90
C CYS A 437 16.14 -6.96 -12.48
N GLY A 438 17.40 -6.88 -12.06
CA GLY A 438 18.37 -5.91 -12.58
C GLY A 438 18.45 -4.59 -11.81
N ILE A 439 17.70 -4.42 -10.72
CA ILE A 439 17.79 -3.27 -9.81
C ILE A 439 18.98 -3.51 -8.89
N ARG A 440 20.11 -2.82 -9.14
CA ARG A 440 21.40 -3.11 -8.51
C ARG A 440 22.16 -1.87 -8.02
N ASP A 441 21.52 -0.72 -7.99
CA ASP A 441 22.10 0.56 -7.58
C ASP A 441 22.04 0.80 -6.05
N PHE A 442 22.09 -0.27 -5.27
CA PHE A 442 22.25 -0.28 -3.82
C PHE A 442 23.53 -1.04 -3.42
N ASP A 443 23.94 -0.97 -2.17
CA ASP A 443 25.06 -1.80 -1.68
C ASP A 443 24.66 -3.28 -1.71
N VAL A 444 25.01 -3.94 -2.82
CA VAL A 444 24.65 -5.34 -3.10
C VAL A 444 25.27 -6.29 -2.07
N GLN A 445 26.52 -6.04 -1.65
CA GLN A 445 27.19 -6.89 -0.66
C GLN A 445 26.49 -6.78 0.70
N GLN A 446 26.20 -5.57 1.15
CA GLN A 446 25.45 -5.34 2.38
C GLN A 446 24.02 -5.91 2.31
N GLY A 447 23.32 -5.71 1.16
CA GLY A 447 22.00 -6.28 0.93
C GLY A 447 21.99 -7.80 1.03
N TYR A 448 23.01 -8.45 0.49
CA TYR A 448 23.17 -9.89 0.59
C TYR A 448 23.47 -10.35 2.02
N GLU A 449 24.39 -9.70 2.72
CA GLU A 449 24.74 -10.01 4.13
C GLU A 449 23.52 -9.85 5.05
N ALA A 450 22.76 -8.78 4.88
CA ALA A 450 21.54 -8.52 5.63
C ALA A 450 20.46 -9.58 5.35
N ALA A 451 20.28 -9.95 4.08
CA ALA A 451 19.34 -10.99 3.67
C ALA A 451 19.73 -12.36 4.24
N LEU A 452 20.98 -12.77 4.08
CA LEU A 452 21.48 -14.04 4.61
C LEU A 452 21.32 -14.11 6.13
N LYS A 453 21.68 -13.02 6.85
CA LYS A 453 21.53 -12.96 8.29
C LYS A 453 20.08 -13.19 8.73
N ASN A 454 19.12 -12.58 8.07
CA ASN A 454 17.70 -12.77 8.38
C ASN A 454 17.22 -14.21 8.11
N GLU A 455 17.82 -14.92 7.13
CA GLU A 455 17.44 -16.31 6.83
C GLU A 455 17.96 -17.34 7.85
N VAL A 456 19.14 -17.11 8.44
CA VAL A 456 19.83 -18.18 9.18
C VAL A 456 20.24 -17.81 10.61
N GLU A 457 20.21 -16.53 10.99
CA GLU A 457 20.69 -16.12 12.31
C GLU A 457 19.54 -15.70 13.24
N TRP A 458 19.70 -15.99 14.52
CA TRP A 458 18.77 -15.65 15.60
C TRP A 458 19.43 -15.02 16.82
N ARG A 459 20.77 -15.19 16.97
CA ARG A 459 21.49 -14.70 18.15
C ARG A 459 21.58 -13.19 18.14
N GLY A 460 21.19 -12.57 19.27
CA GLY A 460 21.16 -11.12 19.39
C GLY A 460 20.07 -10.44 18.56
N ARG A 461 19.08 -11.19 18.09
CA ARG A 461 17.93 -10.65 17.38
C ARG A 461 17.10 -9.74 18.29
N LEU A 462 16.76 -8.57 17.81
CA LEU A 462 15.82 -7.67 18.47
C LEU A 462 14.37 -8.14 18.23
N GLU A 463 13.49 -7.88 19.18
CA GLU A 463 12.06 -8.07 18.97
C GLU A 463 11.61 -7.26 17.76
N GLY A 464 10.73 -7.81 16.94
CA GLY A 464 10.25 -7.17 15.70
C GLY A 464 11.24 -7.09 14.53
N ALA A 465 12.46 -7.58 14.71
CA ALA A 465 13.49 -7.65 13.67
C ALA A 465 13.81 -9.09 13.29
N GLY A 466 14.26 -9.32 12.06
CA GLY A 466 14.52 -10.67 11.58
C GLY A 466 13.27 -11.56 11.59
N LYS A 467 13.45 -12.87 11.62
CA LYS A 467 12.36 -13.86 11.60
C LYS A 467 12.15 -14.49 12.96
N MET A 468 10.90 -14.65 13.36
CA MET A 468 10.55 -15.41 14.56
C MET A 468 10.86 -16.91 14.36
N ASP A 469 11.14 -17.64 15.46
CA ASP A 469 11.37 -19.11 15.48
C ASP A 469 12.30 -19.67 14.37
N VAL A 470 13.09 -18.81 13.70
CA VAL A 470 14.02 -19.20 12.63
C VAL A 470 15.06 -20.23 13.11
N ARG A 471 15.42 -20.21 14.38
CA ARG A 471 16.33 -21.21 14.98
C ARG A 471 15.84 -22.63 14.74
N GLN A 472 14.58 -22.91 15.07
CA GLN A 472 14.01 -24.25 14.92
C GLN A 472 13.93 -24.66 13.45
N PHE A 473 13.59 -23.71 12.57
CA PHE A 473 13.58 -23.95 11.13
C PHE A 473 14.98 -24.31 10.61
N VAL A 474 16.01 -23.60 11.00
CA VAL A 474 17.41 -23.88 10.58
C VAL A 474 17.92 -25.20 11.14
N GLU A 475 17.67 -25.48 12.42
CA GLU A 475 18.18 -26.69 13.09
C GLU A 475 17.42 -27.97 12.71
N ARG A 476 16.12 -27.88 12.40
CA ARG A 476 15.23 -29.04 12.18
C ARG A 476 14.66 -29.15 10.76
N GLY A 477 14.75 -28.09 9.96
CA GLY A 477 14.08 -27.98 8.69
C GLY A 477 12.58 -27.66 8.80
N TYR A 478 12.05 -27.38 9.98
CA TYR A 478 10.68 -26.89 10.20
C TYR A 478 10.55 -26.18 11.54
N SER A 479 9.57 -25.28 11.66
CA SER A 479 9.18 -24.63 12.91
C SER A 479 8.08 -25.46 13.59
N PRO A 480 8.27 -25.94 14.84
CA PRO A 480 7.27 -26.69 15.56
C PRO A 480 6.06 -25.85 15.97
N TYR A 481 4.89 -26.50 15.99
CA TYR A 481 3.71 -25.91 16.59
C TYR A 481 3.82 -25.90 18.10
N GLU A 482 3.65 -24.72 18.70
CA GLU A 482 3.43 -24.54 20.12
C GLU A 482 2.13 -23.81 20.39
N LYS A 483 1.36 -24.30 21.40
CA LYS A 483 0.08 -23.69 21.79
C LYS A 483 0.29 -22.37 22.54
N ARG A 484 1.04 -21.44 21.99
CA ARG A 484 1.22 -20.08 22.52
C ARG A 484 0.77 -19.07 21.48
N PHE A 485 0.11 -18.05 21.93
CA PHE A 485 -0.43 -16.98 21.12
C PHE A 485 0.18 -15.63 21.52
N ASP A 486 1.50 -15.59 21.70
CA ASP A 486 2.19 -14.33 21.84
C ASP A 486 3.12 -14.12 20.62
N MET A 487 3.09 -12.95 20.06
CA MET A 487 3.83 -12.61 18.84
C MET A 487 5.26 -12.11 19.13
N VAL A 488 5.74 -12.30 20.36
CA VAL A 488 7.05 -11.80 20.81
C VAL A 488 8.02 -12.96 20.96
N THR A 489 9.22 -12.79 20.51
CA THR A 489 10.42 -13.64 20.56
C THR A 489 10.23 -15.14 20.82
N ARG A 490 10.27 -15.95 19.78
CA ARG A 490 10.09 -17.41 19.90
C ARG A 490 11.20 -18.16 19.23
N GLU A 491 12.12 -18.58 20.04
CA GLU A 491 13.23 -19.42 19.57
C GLU A 491 12.87 -20.92 19.57
N GLU A 492 11.73 -21.31 20.13
CA GLU A 492 11.39 -22.72 20.40
C GLU A 492 10.26 -23.28 19.53
N GLY A 493 9.47 -22.42 18.91
CA GLY A 493 8.32 -22.78 18.10
C GLY A 493 7.25 -21.70 18.11
N SER A 494 6.18 -21.89 17.39
CA SER A 494 5.12 -20.88 17.21
C SER A 494 3.73 -21.51 17.13
N GLY A 495 2.72 -20.76 17.52
CA GLY A 495 1.33 -21.05 17.19
C GLY A 495 1.08 -21.13 15.68
N PHE A 496 2.03 -20.61 14.88
CA PHE A 496 2.00 -20.52 13.42
C PHE A 496 3.11 -21.33 12.73
N GLY A 497 3.72 -22.28 13.42
CA GLY A 497 4.92 -23.00 12.96
C GLY A 497 4.81 -23.62 11.57
N ALA A 498 3.60 -24.07 11.16
CA ALA A 498 3.43 -24.62 9.82
C ALA A 498 3.49 -23.52 8.75
N SER A 499 2.76 -22.41 8.89
CA SER A 499 2.85 -21.30 7.92
C SER A 499 4.27 -20.70 7.90
N HIS A 500 4.92 -20.52 9.05
CA HIS A 500 6.32 -20.06 9.10
C HIS A 500 7.26 -21.00 8.34
N THR A 501 7.09 -22.31 8.46
CA THR A 501 7.90 -23.28 7.71
C THR A 501 7.72 -23.11 6.21
N MET A 502 6.47 -22.94 5.74
CA MET A 502 6.18 -22.73 4.31
C MET A 502 6.83 -21.45 3.79
N GLU A 503 6.65 -20.37 4.52
CA GLU A 503 7.13 -19.04 4.20
C GLU A 503 8.66 -18.94 4.25
N TYR A 504 9.30 -19.53 5.28
CA TYR A 504 10.77 -19.58 5.38
C TYR A 504 11.39 -20.45 4.28
N SER A 505 10.73 -21.53 3.87
CA SER A 505 11.17 -22.33 2.73
C SER A 505 11.24 -21.50 1.46
N PHE A 506 10.23 -20.66 1.23
CA PHE A 506 10.20 -19.80 0.05
C PHE A 506 11.22 -18.66 0.13
N SER A 507 11.34 -17.97 1.26
CA SER A 507 12.32 -16.90 1.37
C SER A 507 13.77 -17.42 1.32
N SER A 508 14.04 -18.59 1.90
CA SER A 508 15.36 -19.25 1.76
C SER A 508 15.66 -19.62 0.30
N PHE A 509 14.64 -20.05 -0.48
CA PHE A 509 14.81 -20.22 -1.93
C PHE A 509 15.23 -18.90 -2.59
N ALA A 510 14.52 -17.80 -2.33
CA ALA A 510 14.81 -16.50 -2.93
C ALA A 510 16.25 -16.04 -2.65
N VAL A 511 16.69 -16.13 -1.39
CA VAL A 511 18.07 -15.76 -1.02
C VAL A 511 19.09 -16.77 -1.54
N SER A 512 18.73 -18.06 -1.73
CA SER A 512 19.59 -19.03 -2.43
C SER A 512 19.89 -18.61 -3.86
N GLN A 513 18.88 -18.10 -4.58
CA GLN A 513 19.06 -17.60 -5.95
C GLN A 513 19.99 -16.38 -5.98
N PHE A 514 19.88 -15.51 -4.97
CA PHE A 514 20.77 -14.36 -4.82
C PHE A 514 22.22 -14.83 -4.52
N ALA A 515 22.39 -15.79 -3.59
CA ALA A 515 23.69 -16.41 -3.29
C ALA A 515 24.33 -17.02 -4.53
N LYS A 516 23.57 -17.80 -5.30
CA LYS A 516 24.03 -18.42 -6.55
C LYS A 516 24.46 -17.37 -7.58
N HIS A 517 23.70 -16.32 -7.75
CA HIS A 517 24.01 -15.24 -8.70
C HIS A 517 25.32 -14.51 -8.30
N LEU A 518 25.61 -14.43 -7.00
CA LEU A 518 26.86 -13.86 -6.47
C LEU A 518 28.02 -14.87 -6.35
N GLY A 519 27.82 -16.12 -6.74
CA GLY A 519 28.85 -17.17 -6.65
C GLY A 519 29.15 -17.64 -5.22
N LYS A 520 28.20 -17.49 -4.28
CA LYS A 520 28.31 -17.90 -2.87
C LYS A 520 27.86 -19.37 -2.72
N GLU A 521 28.66 -20.31 -3.18
CA GLU A 521 28.27 -21.72 -3.32
C GLU A 521 27.85 -22.42 -2.02
N ASP A 522 28.51 -22.14 -0.90
CA ASP A 522 28.18 -22.79 0.38
C ASP A 522 26.86 -22.27 0.95
N ASP A 523 26.63 -20.96 0.87
CA ASP A 523 25.35 -20.36 1.25
C ASP A 523 24.22 -20.83 0.33
N TYR A 524 24.49 -20.94 -0.98
CA TYR A 524 23.54 -21.51 -1.93
C TYR A 524 23.09 -22.92 -1.54
N LYS A 525 24.04 -23.79 -1.17
CA LYS A 525 23.72 -25.16 -0.75
C LYS A 525 22.91 -25.18 0.56
N LEU A 526 23.31 -24.36 1.55
CA LEU A 526 22.60 -24.26 2.83
C LEU A 526 21.15 -23.80 2.60
N LEU A 527 20.96 -22.69 1.90
CA LEU A 527 19.66 -22.10 1.68
C LEU A 527 18.76 -22.96 0.78
N SER A 528 19.35 -23.64 -0.25
CA SER A 528 18.64 -24.61 -1.08
C SER A 528 18.18 -25.83 -0.26
N ASN A 529 18.93 -26.24 0.74
CA ASN A 529 18.49 -27.29 1.68
C ASN A 529 17.31 -26.81 2.53
N LEU A 530 17.41 -25.59 3.08
CA LEU A 530 16.33 -24.99 3.89
C LEU A 530 15.06 -24.78 3.07
N SER A 531 15.16 -24.45 1.78
CA SER A 531 14.00 -24.30 0.91
C SER A 531 13.16 -25.58 0.76
N ASN A 532 13.69 -26.74 1.11
CA ASN A 532 12.95 -28.02 1.16
C ASN A 532 12.19 -28.22 2.49
N GLY A 533 12.24 -27.27 3.42
CA GLY A 533 11.67 -27.40 4.77
C GLY A 533 10.18 -27.77 4.78
N TRP A 534 9.41 -27.27 3.82
CA TRP A 534 7.99 -27.55 3.68
C TRP A 534 7.67 -29.06 3.53
N LYS A 535 8.58 -29.86 2.96
CA LYS A 535 8.42 -31.32 2.80
C LYS A 535 8.32 -32.04 4.15
N ASN A 536 8.91 -31.48 5.21
CA ASN A 536 8.78 -32.04 6.56
C ASN A 536 7.36 -31.98 7.10
N LEU A 537 6.54 -31.07 6.59
CA LEU A 537 5.16 -30.88 7.03
C LEU A 537 4.12 -31.48 6.05
N TYR A 538 4.55 -31.95 4.89
CA TYR A 538 3.66 -32.64 3.96
C TYR A 538 3.26 -33.99 4.53
N ASP A 539 1.96 -34.19 4.71
CA ASP A 539 1.38 -35.46 5.15
C ASP A 539 0.87 -36.27 3.92
N PRO A 540 1.49 -37.40 3.56
CA PRO A 540 1.11 -38.17 2.40
C PRO A 540 -0.27 -38.85 2.52
N GLU A 541 -0.78 -39.04 3.76
CA GLU A 541 -2.09 -39.63 3.98
C GLU A 541 -3.21 -38.65 3.61
N THR A 542 -3.12 -37.41 4.12
CA THR A 542 -4.12 -36.35 3.84
C THR A 542 -3.80 -35.56 2.56
N ARG A 543 -2.54 -35.62 2.09
CA ARG A 543 -1.98 -34.77 1.01
C ARG A 543 -2.16 -33.29 1.29
N LEU A 544 -1.95 -32.89 2.55
CA LEU A 544 -2.01 -31.53 3.03
C LEU A 544 -0.74 -31.21 3.82
N ILE A 545 -0.47 -29.92 3.99
CA ILE A 545 0.49 -29.45 4.97
C ILE A 545 -0.16 -29.58 6.36
N ARG A 546 0.53 -30.23 7.28
CA ARG A 546 0.05 -30.50 8.62
C ARG A 546 1.10 -30.08 9.65
N PRO A 547 0.72 -29.34 10.71
CA PRO A 547 1.65 -28.93 11.76
C PRO A 547 2.25 -30.12 12.49
N LYS A 548 3.53 -29.99 12.88
CA LYS A 548 4.23 -30.94 13.76
C LYS A 548 4.59 -30.29 15.09
N ASP A 549 4.60 -31.11 16.14
CA ASP A 549 5.05 -30.74 17.46
C ASP A 549 6.59 -30.70 17.58
N THR A 550 7.10 -30.32 18.75
CA THR A 550 8.55 -30.31 19.06
C THR A 550 9.21 -31.68 19.05
N LYS A 551 8.43 -32.78 19.08
CA LYS A 551 8.91 -34.17 18.98
C LYS A 551 8.95 -34.70 17.55
N GLY A 552 8.40 -33.94 16.58
CA GLY A 552 8.35 -34.33 15.18
C GLY A 552 7.09 -35.09 14.77
N ASN A 553 6.10 -35.19 15.66
CA ASN A 553 4.84 -35.87 15.37
C ASN A 553 3.85 -34.88 14.76
N PHE A 554 3.07 -35.32 13.78
CA PHE A 554 1.90 -34.57 13.32
C PHE A 554 0.88 -34.41 14.45
N LEU A 555 0.23 -33.23 14.52
CA LEU A 555 -0.79 -33.00 15.53
C LEU A 555 -1.95 -34.00 15.35
N GLU A 556 -2.35 -34.68 16.43
CA GLU A 556 -3.43 -35.68 16.40
C GLU A 556 -4.80 -35.02 16.15
N ASP A 557 -5.06 -33.89 16.84
CA ASP A 557 -6.27 -33.10 16.68
C ASP A 557 -6.11 -32.14 15.50
N PHE A 558 -6.28 -32.66 14.27
CA PHE A 558 -6.12 -31.95 13.03
C PHE A 558 -7.46 -31.73 12.32
N ASN A 559 -7.88 -30.45 12.25
CA ASN A 559 -8.95 -30.00 11.40
C ASN A 559 -8.37 -29.10 10.30
N PRO A 560 -8.46 -29.52 9.00
CA PRO A 560 -7.85 -28.76 7.90
C PRO A 560 -8.36 -27.32 7.72
N LEU A 561 -9.57 -27.03 8.22
CA LEU A 561 -10.18 -25.69 8.14
C LEU A 561 -10.08 -24.89 9.45
N ALA A 562 -9.38 -25.41 10.47
CA ALA A 562 -9.16 -24.67 11.70
C ALA A 562 -8.16 -23.52 11.48
N PRO A 563 -8.59 -22.25 11.58
CA PRO A 563 -7.67 -21.11 11.46
C PRO A 563 -6.83 -20.99 12.72
N TRP A 564 -5.69 -20.31 12.61
CA TRP A 564 -4.80 -19.97 13.74
C TRP A 564 -4.14 -21.17 14.44
N LYS A 565 -4.35 -22.37 13.97
CA LYS A 565 -3.76 -23.60 14.54
C LYS A 565 -2.63 -24.13 13.66
N GLY A 566 -1.46 -23.59 13.84
CA GLY A 566 -0.27 -23.85 13.01
C GLY A 566 -0.14 -22.90 11.81
N PHE A 567 -1.18 -22.13 11.51
CA PHE A 567 -1.26 -21.28 10.33
C PHE A 567 -1.68 -19.85 10.71
N GLN A 568 -0.88 -18.90 10.35
CA GLN A 568 -1.19 -17.49 10.55
C GLN A 568 -2.23 -17.04 9.53
N GLU A 569 -3.30 -16.43 10.02
CA GLU A 569 -4.38 -15.88 9.18
C GLU A 569 -4.83 -16.82 8.05
N GLY A 570 -4.94 -18.11 8.36
CA GLY A 570 -5.30 -19.12 7.38
C GLY A 570 -5.45 -20.49 8.00
N ASN A 571 -5.52 -21.51 7.13
CA ASN A 571 -5.73 -22.90 7.50
C ASN A 571 -4.93 -23.84 6.59
N ALA A 572 -4.94 -25.15 6.89
CA ALA A 572 -4.15 -26.11 6.14
C ALA A 572 -4.53 -26.25 4.66
N VAL A 573 -5.81 -26.06 4.32
CA VAL A 573 -6.27 -26.15 2.92
C VAL A 573 -5.67 -25.02 2.09
N GLN A 574 -5.65 -23.80 2.64
CA GLN A 574 -5.08 -22.63 1.99
C GLN A 574 -3.55 -22.76 1.89
N TYR A 575 -2.87 -23.06 3.00
CA TYR A 575 -1.41 -23.11 3.06
C TYR A 575 -0.78 -24.33 2.37
N THR A 576 -1.52 -25.38 2.04
CA THR A 576 -0.99 -26.51 1.27
C THR A 576 -0.45 -26.07 -0.10
N PHE A 577 -1.00 -25.00 -0.65
CA PHE A 577 -0.56 -24.44 -1.93
C PHE A 577 0.57 -23.41 -1.82
N TYR A 578 1.02 -23.09 -0.59
CA TYR A 578 2.09 -22.13 -0.34
C TYR A 578 3.49 -22.76 -0.56
N VAL A 579 3.73 -23.25 -1.78
CA VAL A 579 5.01 -23.81 -2.22
C VAL A 579 5.38 -23.18 -3.58
N PRO A 580 5.39 -21.85 -3.72
CA PRO A 580 5.51 -21.20 -5.02
C PRO A 580 6.84 -21.52 -5.72
N HIS A 581 7.91 -21.74 -4.96
CA HIS A 581 9.26 -21.99 -5.46
C HIS A 581 9.50 -23.41 -5.96
N GLN A 582 8.72 -24.39 -5.49
CA GLN A 582 8.83 -25.80 -5.83
C GLN A 582 7.45 -26.40 -6.18
N ILE A 583 6.65 -25.65 -6.93
CA ILE A 583 5.28 -26.03 -7.25
C ILE A 583 5.22 -27.34 -8.07
N ASP A 584 6.17 -27.56 -8.98
CA ASP A 584 6.24 -28.79 -9.77
C ASP A 584 6.40 -30.01 -8.86
N GLU A 585 7.24 -29.93 -7.82
CA GLU A 585 7.40 -31.01 -6.85
C GLU A 585 6.13 -31.26 -6.03
N LEU A 586 5.39 -30.17 -5.66
CA LEU A 586 4.10 -30.32 -4.99
C LEU A 586 3.06 -31.01 -5.90
N VAL A 587 3.02 -30.64 -7.18
CA VAL A 587 2.15 -31.26 -8.17
C VAL A 587 2.46 -32.75 -8.31
N ASP A 588 3.74 -33.12 -8.37
CA ASP A 588 4.19 -34.52 -8.46
C ASP A 588 3.79 -35.32 -7.20
N LEU A 589 3.99 -34.76 -5.99
CA LEU A 589 3.65 -35.42 -4.72
C LEU A 589 2.14 -35.63 -4.56
N VAL A 590 1.34 -34.65 -4.93
CA VAL A 590 -0.13 -34.72 -4.86
C VAL A 590 -0.69 -35.60 -5.98
N GLY A 591 -0.03 -35.60 -7.13
CA GLY A 591 -0.48 -36.14 -8.40
C GLY A 591 -1.27 -35.09 -9.19
N GLN A 592 -0.85 -34.86 -10.42
CA GLN A 592 -1.32 -33.76 -11.31
C GLN A 592 -2.86 -33.67 -11.41
N GLU A 593 -3.52 -34.82 -11.67
CA GLU A 593 -4.99 -34.85 -11.76
C GLU A 593 -5.66 -34.49 -10.44
N THR A 594 -5.16 -35.07 -9.33
CA THR A 594 -5.68 -34.79 -7.98
C THR A 594 -5.48 -33.32 -7.61
N PHE A 595 -4.30 -32.75 -7.95
CA PHE A 595 -3.97 -31.36 -7.74
C PHE A 595 -4.97 -30.45 -8.46
N ASN A 596 -5.14 -30.64 -9.77
CA ASN A 596 -6.05 -29.84 -10.59
C ASN A 596 -7.51 -29.94 -10.13
N ASN A 597 -7.99 -31.16 -9.85
CA ASN A 597 -9.36 -31.38 -9.40
C ASN A 597 -9.64 -30.75 -8.02
N ARG A 598 -8.68 -30.85 -7.11
CA ARG A 598 -8.76 -30.19 -5.78
C ARG A 598 -8.79 -28.67 -5.91
N LEU A 599 -7.89 -28.12 -6.71
CA LEU A 599 -7.76 -26.68 -6.88
C LEU A 599 -8.99 -26.09 -7.60
N ASP A 600 -9.49 -26.70 -8.66
CA ASP A 600 -10.73 -26.26 -9.33
C ASP A 600 -11.95 -26.34 -8.40
N SER A 601 -12.04 -27.40 -7.57
CA SER A 601 -13.09 -27.56 -6.56
C SER A 601 -13.05 -26.45 -5.50
N ILE A 602 -11.85 -26.03 -5.08
CA ILE A 602 -11.66 -24.92 -4.13
C ILE A 602 -12.24 -23.63 -4.72
N PHE A 603 -11.94 -23.32 -5.98
CA PHE A 603 -12.49 -22.12 -6.62
C PHE A 603 -14.01 -22.20 -6.84
N LEU A 604 -14.53 -23.36 -7.28
CA LEU A 604 -15.98 -23.57 -7.42
C LEU A 604 -16.74 -23.39 -6.09
N LEU A 605 -16.14 -23.81 -4.99
CA LEU A 605 -16.73 -23.63 -3.66
C LEU A 605 -16.63 -22.17 -3.19
N SER A 606 -15.46 -21.54 -3.41
CA SER A 606 -15.19 -20.17 -2.95
C SER A 606 -15.96 -19.13 -3.72
N GLN A 607 -16.25 -19.34 -5.01
CA GLN A 607 -17.05 -18.43 -5.83
C GLN A 607 -18.44 -18.16 -5.22
N LYS A 608 -19.04 -19.17 -4.56
CA LYS A 608 -20.33 -19.01 -3.85
C LYS A 608 -20.27 -17.98 -2.73
N ASN A 609 -19.08 -17.74 -2.20
CA ASN A 609 -18.78 -16.79 -1.12
C ASN A 609 -17.88 -15.64 -1.61
N ILE A 610 -17.97 -15.31 -2.88
CA ILE A 610 -17.20 -14.25 -3.51
C ILE A 610 -15.70 -14.39 -3.13
N PHE A 611 -15.15 -15.60 -3.33
CA PHE A 611 -13.73 -15.91 -3.13
C PHE A 611 -13.18 -15.62 -1.71
N GLY A 612 -13.99 -15.82 -0.66
CA GLY A 612 -13.55 -15.81 0.73
C GLY A 612 -14.47 -15.08 1.69
N GLY A 613 -14.50 -13.77 1.71
CA GLY A 613 -15.22 -12.98 2.68
C GLY A 613 -16.69 -12.72 2.37
N GLY A 614 -17.17 -13.06 1.16
CA GLY A 614 -18.50 -12.69 0.73
C GLY A 614 -18.65 -11.17 0.66
N LYS A 615 -19.72 -10.63 1.23
CA LYS A 615 -19.97 -9.19 1.38
C LYS A 615 -19.78 -8.71 2.83
N GLU A 616 -19.21 -9.54 3.69
CA GLU A 616 -18.94 -9.17 5.07
C GLU A 616 -17.79 -8.18 5.15
N VAL A 617 -17.98 -7.15 5.93
CA VAL A 617 -16.94 -6.14 6.22
C VAL A 617 -16.12 -6.64 7.43
N ASP A 618 -15.37 -7.72 7.22
CA ASP A 618 -14.50 -8.35 8.21
C ASP A 618 -13.29 -8.98 7.52
N ALA A 619 -12.11 -8.47 7.79
CA ALA A 619 -10.85 -8.97 7.24
C ALA A 619 -10.62 -10.47 7.50
N PHE A 620 -11.23 -11.02 8.54
CA PHE A 620 -11.09 -12.43 8.92
C PHE A 620 -12.23 -13.33 8.47
N ALA A 621 -13.22 -12.82 7.74
CA ALA A 621 -14.36 -13.61 7.26
C ALA A 621 -13.94 -14.84 6.45
N GLY A 622 -12.86 -14.75 5.68
CA GLY A 622 -12.35 -15.82 4.82
C GLY A 622 -11.45 -16.86 5.49
N LEU A 623 -11.07 -16.71 6.75
CA LEU A 623 -10.07 -17.58 7.39
C LEU A 623 -10.51 -19.04 7.56
N LYS A 624 -11.82 -19.30 7.63
CA LYS A 624 -12.41 -20.66 7.75
C LYS A 624 -12.84 -21.24 6.41
N THR A 625 -12.62 -20.54 5.32
CA THR A 625 -12.97 -20.98 3.98
C THR A 625 -11.83 -21.76 3.32
N VAL A 626 -12.12 -22.42 2.21
CA VAL A 626 -11.12 -23.20 1.46
C VAL A 626 -10.17 -22.31 0.65
N TYR A 627 -10.55 -21.05 0.38
CA TYR A 627 -9.76 -20.03 -0.30
C TYR A 627 -10.23 -18.64 0.14
N ASN A 628 -9.30 -17.75 0.40
CA ASN A 628 -9.57 -16.36 0.79
C ASN A 628 -8.73 -15.40 -0.06
N HIS A 629 -9.32 -14.83 -1.10
CA HIS A 629 -8.62 -13.86 -1.94
C HIS A 629 -8.27 -12.55 -1.20
N GLY A 630 -9.03 -12.22 -0.18
CA GLY A 630 -8.82 -11.01 0.63
C GLY A 630 -7.66 -11.11 1.61
N ASN A 631 -6.85 -12.18 1.59
CA ASN A 631 -5.68 -12.31 2.45
C ASN A 631 -4.46 -12.86 1.71
N GLN A 632 -3.30 -12.34 2.02
CA GLN A 632 -2.04 -12.46 1.31
C GLN A 632 -1.60 -13.90 1.01
N PRO A 633 -1.70 -14.90 1.91
CA PRO A 633 -1.25 -16.26 1.63
C PRO A 633 -1.91 -16.93 0.44
N ASN A 634 -3.02 -16.39 -0.06
CA ASN A 634 -3.81 -17.00 -1.12
C ASN A 634 -3.63 -16.36 -2.51
N LEU A 635 -2.95 -15.21 -2.62
CA LEU A 635 -2.93 -14.38 -3.83
C LEU A 635 -2.34 -15.06 -5.06
N HIS A 636 -1.46 -16.05 -4.90
CA HIS A 636 -0.82 -16.78 -6.01
C HIS A 636 -1.63 -18.00 -6.48
N ILE A 637 -2.59 -18.49 -5.67
CA ILE A 637 -3.20 -19.82 -5.86
C ILE A 637 -3.96 -19.92 -7.20
N SER A 638 -4.61 -18.86 -7.64
CA SER A 638 -5.35 -18.84 -8.92
C SER A 638 -4.44 -19.00 -10.16
N TRP A 639 -3.14 -18.76 -10.01
CA TRP A 639 -2.15 -18.89 -11.08
C TRP A 639 -1.46 -20.25 -11.14
N LEU A 640 -1.68 -21.13 -10.16
CA LEU A 640 -0.97 -22.41 -10.04
C LEU A 640 -1.30 -23.42 -11.13
N PHE A 641 -2.46 -23.32 -11.79
CA PHE A 641 -2.81 -24.20 -12.89
C PHE A 641 -1.84 -24.07 -14.10
N ASN A 642 -1.12 -22.95 -14.20
CA ASN A 642 -0.08 -22.79 -15.20
C ASN A 642 1.02 -23.84 -15.05
N PHE A 643 1.31 -24.29 -13.81
CA PHE A 643 2.36 -25.28 -13.49
C PHE A 643 1.85 -26.72 -13.49
N SER A 644 0.55 -26.93 -13.62
CA SER A 644 -0.08 -28.26 -13.59
C SER A 644 -0.73 -28.66 -14.92
N GLY A 645 -0.29 -28.03 -16.03
CA GLY A 645 -0.71 -28.37 -17.40
C GLY A 645 -2.13 -27.91 -17.78
N LYS A 646 -2.77 -27.04 -16.97
CA LYS A 646 -4.10 -26.50 -17.28
C LYS A 646 -4.15 -24.96 -17.18
N PRO A 647 -3.31 -24.22 -17.92
CA PRO A 647 -3.24 -22.76 -17.82
C PRO A 647 -4.59 -22.06 -18.10
N TYR A 648 -5.47 -22.67 -18.87
CA TYR A 648 -6.81 -22.16 -19.12
C TYR A 648 -7.66 -22.05 -17.83
N LEU A 649 -7.43 -22.89 -16.82
CA LEU A 649 -8.11 -22.77 -15.53
C LEU A 649 -7.59 -21.56 -14.73
N SER A 650 -6.30 -21.21 -14.83
CA SER A 650 -5.81 -19.93 -14.29
C SER A 650 -6.52 -18.75 -14.96
N GLN A 651 -6.62 -18.76 -16.30
CA GLN A 651 -7.30 -17.70 -17.05
C GLN A 651 -8.76 -17.55 -16.62
N LYS A 652 -9.48 -18.65 -16.44
CA LYS A 652 -10.86 -18.70 -15.96
C LYS A 652 -10.99 -18.09 -14.55
N TRP A 653 -10.19 -18.58 -13.59
CA TRP A 653 -10.36 -18.21 -12.20
C TRP A 653 -9.82 -16.82 -11.87
N VAL A 654 -8.72 -16.40 -12.48
CA VAL A 654 -8.23 -15.01 -12.37
C VAL A 654 -9.27 -14.06 -12.93
N ARG A 655 -9.88 -14.35 -14.10
CA ARG A 655 -10.95 -13.53 -14.66
C ARG A 655 -12.16 -13.45 -13.71
N ALA A 656 -12.60 -14.57 -13.14
CA ALA A 656 -13.73 -14.59 -12.20
C ALA A 656 -13.44 -13.75 -10.94
N ILE A 657 -12.22 -13.82 -10.40
CA ILE A 657 -11.81 -12.99 -9.25
C ILE A 657 -11.83 -11.50 -9.63
N LEU A 658 -11.26 -11.12 -10.77
CA LEU A 658 -11.27 -9.72 -11.25
C LEU A 658 -12.68 -9.16 -11.45
N ASP A 659 -13.60 -9.99 -11.93
CA ASP A 659 -14.98 -9.57 -12.21
C ASP A 659 -15.87 -9.55 -10.93
N GLU A 660 -15.72 -10.53 -10.03
CA GLU A 660 -16.67 -10.80 -8.95
C GLU A 660 -16.16 -10.32 -7.57
N PHE A 661 -14.87 -10.50 -7.26
CA PHE A 661 -14.31 -10.09 -5.97
C PHE A 661 -14.13 -8.57 -5.90
N TYR A 662 -13.57 -7.97 -6.95
CA TYR A 662 -13.35 -6.54 -7.04
C TYR A 662 -14.57 -5.81 -7.63
N GLY A 663 -15.22 -4.96 -6.84
CA GLY A 663 -16.42 -4.21 -7.21
C GLY A 663 -16.24 -2.69 -7.16
N LEU A 664 -17.25 -1.96 -7.62
CA LEU A 664 -17.32 -0.49 -7.56
C LEU A 664 -18.46 -0.01 -6.67
N GLU A 665 -19.36 -0.91 -6.28
CA GLU A 665 -20.61 -0.53 -5.64
C GLU A 665 -20.46 -0.48 -4.12
N GLY A 666 -20.82 0.66 -3.56
CA GLY A 666 -20.98 0.86 -2.15
C GLY A 666 -19.70 0.61 -1.33
N ILE A 667 -19.91 0.29 -0.10
CA ILE A 667 -18.85 0.04 0.88
C ILE A 667 -18.08 -1.27 0.65
N HIS A 668 -18.63 -2.16 -0.16
CA HIS A 668 -18.05 -3.47 -0.47
C HIS A 668 -17.26 -3.49 -1.78
N GLY A 669 -17.15 -2.34 -2.44
CA GLY A 669 -16.39 -2.24 -3.66
C GLY A 669 -14.95 -2.68 -3.45
N TYR A 670 -14.40 -3.39 -4.43
CA TYR A 670 -12.97 -3.69 -4.49
C TYR A 670 -12.46 -4.77 -3.52
N GLY A 671 -13.32 -5.67 -3.04
CA GLY A 671 -12.95 -6.68 -2.04
C GLY A 671 -12.61 -6.09 -0.68
N TYR A 672 -12.99 -4.88 -0.44
CA TYR A 672 -12.70 -4.16 0.78
C TYR A 672 -13.52 -4.64 1.96
N GLY A 673 -13.00 -4.43 3.14
CA GLY A 673 -13.31 -5.15 4.33
C GLY A 673 -12.37 -6.33 4.53
N GLN A 674 -11.39 -6.48 3.61
CA GLN A 674 -10.31 -7.46 3.62
C GLN A 674 -8.96 -6.74 3.89
N ASP A 675 -7.85 -7.48 3.91
CA ASP A 675 -6.53 -6.90 4.14
C ASP A 675 -5.94 -6.27 2.88
N GLU A 676 -6.12 -4.98 2.71
CA GLU A 676 -5.55 -4.22 1.60
C GLU A 676 -4.03 -4.04 1.72
N ASP A 677 -3.51 -3.95 2.94
CA ASP A 677 -2.09 -3.80 3.27
C ASP A 677 -1.37 -2.76 2.38
N GLN A 678 -1.89 -1.54 2.43
CA GLN A 678 -1.34 -0.40 1.70
C GLN A 678 -1.13 -0.66 0.19
N GLY A 679 -2.19 -1.13 -0.47
CA GLY A 679 -2.25 -1.27 -1.91
C GLY A 679 -1.89 -2.65 -2.46
N GLN A 680 -1.78 -3.68 -1.62
CA GLN A 680 -1.46 -5.03 -2.10
C GLN A 680 -2.58 -5.63 -2.95
N LEU A 681 -3.83 -5.58 -2.51
CA LEU A 681 -4.96 -6.09 -3.30
C LEU A 681 -5.15 -5.28 -4.58
N GLY A 682 -4.99 -3.96 -4.51
CA GLY A 682 -5.00 -3.08 -5.69
C GLY A 682 -3.91 -3.44 -6.69
N ALA A 683 -2.68 -3.67 -6.23
CA ALA A 683 -1.56 -4.09 -7.09
C ALA A 683 -1.79 -5.48 -7.70
N TRP A 684 -2.42 -6.42 -6.97
CA TRP A 684 -2.79 -7.72 -7.53
C TRP A 684 -3.79 -7.57 -8.68
N TYR A 685 -4.82 -6.70 -8.49
CA TYR A 685 -5.76 -6.38 -9.57
C TYR A 685 -5.03 -5.83 -10.80
N VAL A 686 -4.13 -4.85 -10.59
CA VAL A 686 -3.34 -4.25 -11.67
C VAL A 686 -2.55 -5.31 -12.43
N MET A 687 -1.71 -6.08 -11.76
CA MET A 687 -0.87 -7.10 -12.41
C MET A 687 -1.71 -8.16 -13.13
N SER A 688 -2.76 -8.66 -12.50
CA SER A 688 -3.66 -9.64 -13.11
C SER A 688 -4.44 -9.07 -14.30
N ALA A 689 -4.85 -7.80 -14.25
CA ALA A 689 -5.51 -7.11 -15.36
C ALA A 689 -4.59 -6.86 -16.57
N LEU A 690 -3.27 -6.76 -16.34
CA LEU A 690 -2.27 -6.78 -17.41
C LEU A 690 -2.12 -8.16 -18.08
N GLY A 691 -2.56 -9.22 -17.39
CA GLY A 691 -2.30 -10.61 -17.77
C GLY A 691 -0.88 -11.06 -17.47
N LEU A 692 -0.21 -10.48 -16.48
CA LEU A 692 1.13 -10.82 -16.03
C LEU A 692 1.16 -11.09 -14.53
N PHE A 693 1.79 -12.19 -14.13
CA PHE A 693 1.97 -12.53 -12.74
C PHE A 693 3.15 -13.51 -12.58
N ASP A 694 3.94 -13.40 -11.50
CA ASP A 694 4.90 -14.44 -11.18
C ASP A 694 4.60 -15.08 -9.83
N VAL A 695 4.27 -16.36 -9.85
CA VAL A 695 4.04 -17.17 -8.64
C VAL A 695 5.27 -17.22 -7.74
N LYS A 696 6.47 -17.16 -8.33
CA LYS A 696 7.75 -17.17 -7.58
C LYS A 696 8.23 -15.78 -7.17
N GLY A 697 7.40 -14.73 -7.35
CA GLY A 697 7.69 -13.37 -6.89
C GLY A 697 8.92 -12.73 -7.52
N LEU A 698 9.28 -13.09 -8.75
CA LEU A 698 10.48 -12.66 -9.48
C LEU A 698 11.82 -13.00 -8.77
N THR A 699 11.83 -14.05 -7.96
CA THR A 699 12.99 -14.42 -7.12
C THR A 699 13.99 -15.34 -7.82
N GLU A 700 13.66 -15.96 -8.95
CA GLU A 700 14.60 -16.78 -9.72
C GLU A 700 15.72 -15.93 -10.34
N ILE A 701 16.86 -16.54 -10.65
CA ILE A 701 17.97 -15.88 -11.35
C ILE A 701 17.52 -15.28 -12.68
N ASP A 702 16.68 -16.00 -13.42
CA ASP A 702 16.04 -15.55 -14.65
C ASP A 702 14.52 -15.47 -14.43
N PRO A 703 14.02 -14.40 -13.83
CA PRO A 703 12.60 -14.29 -13.46
C PRO A 703 11.69 -14.34 -14.68
N LYS A 704 10.50 -14.93 -14.51
CA LYS A 704 9.53 -15.06 -15.61
C LYS A 704 8.12 -14.77 -15.12
N PHE A 705 7.40 -13.92 -15.83
CA PHE A 705 5.97 -13.84 -15.64
C PHE A 705 5.25 -15.03 -16.28
N GLN A 706 4.18 -15.48 -15.65
CA GLN A 706 3.14 -16.27 -16.28
C GLN A 706 2.23 -15.34 -17.08
N ILE A 707 1.86 -15.75 -18.28
CA ILE A 707 0.96 -15.03 -19.17
C ILE A 707 -0.48 -15.49 -18.90
N GLY A 708 -1.36 -14.55 -18.60
CA GLY A 708 -2.80 -14.73 -18.53
C GLY A 708 -3.54 -13.90 -19.57
N ALA A 709 -4.86 -13.80 -19.45
CA ALA A 709 -5.70 -13.05 -20.37
C ALA A 709 -5.95 -11.62 -19.85
N PRO A 710 -5.38 -10.56 -20.48
CA PRO A 710 -5.56 -9.19 -20.03
C PRO A 710 -7.02 -8.73 -20.16
N LEU A 711 -7.43 -7.81 -19.27
CA LEU A 711 -8.76 -7.19 -19.33
C LEU A 711 -8.89 -6.21 -20.51
N PHE A 712 -7.80 -5.52 -20.83
CA PHE A 712 -7.78 -4.42 -21.79
C PHE A 712 -7.36 -4.91 -23.19
N ASP A 713 -7.71 -4.14 -24.21
CA ASP A 713 -7.34 -4.47 -25.59
C ASP A 713 -5.86 -4.17 -25.84
N LYS A 714 -5.34 -3.15 -25.14
CA LYS A 714 -3.93 -2.80 -25.20
C LYS A 714 -3.45 -2.24 -23.87
N VAL A 715 -2.26 -2.65 -23.48
CA VAL A 715 -1.54 -2.11 -22.33
C VAL A 715 -0.19 -1.61 -22.81
N THR A 716 0.21 -0.44 -22.35
CA THR A 716 1.55 0.11 -22.58
C THR A 716 2.22 0.37 -21.23
N VAL A 717 3.30 -0.34 -20.95
CA VAL A 717 4.15 -0.12 -19.77
C VAL A 717 5.34 0.73 -20.23
N ARG A 718 5.52 1.89 -19.63
CA ARG A 718 6.69 2.75 -19.82
C ARG A 718 7.81 2.26 -18.91
N LEU A 719 8.94 1.88 -19.51
CA LEU A 719 10.10 1.39 -18.79
C LEU A 719 11.03 2.55 -18.39
N ASN A 720 11.62 2.45 -17.22
CA ASN A 720 12.60 3.44 -16.76
C ASN A 720 13.96 3.14 -17.42
N LYS A 721 14.47 4.09 -18.23
CA LYS A 721 15.71 3.95 -18.99
C LYS A 721 16.98 3.93 -18.13
N ASP A 722 16.90 4.43 -16.91
CA ASP A 722 18.04 4.41 -15.99
C ASP A 722 18.31 3.00 -15.46
N TYR A 723 17.29 2.13 -15.51
CA TYR A 723 17.35 0.73 -15.06
C TYR A 723 17.31 -0.27 -16.21
N TYR A 724 16.59 0.02 -17.29
CA TYR A 724 16.28 -0.92 -18.35
C TYR A 724 16.64 -0.43 -19.72
N PRO A 725 17.07 -1.33 -20.65
CA PRO A 725 17.47 -0.93 -22.00
C PRO A 725 16.29 -0.50 -22.88
N GLY A 726 15.07 -0.96 -22.59
CA GLY A 726 13.87 -0.62 -23.35
C GLY A 726 13.20 0.66 -22.93
N GLU A 727 12.37 1.23 -23.81
CA GLU A 727 11.56 2.44 -23.50
C GLU A 727 10.16 2.07 -23.07
N LYS A 728 9.57 1.04 -23.66
CA LYS A 728 8.21 0.58 -23.38
C LYS A 728 8.03 -0.88 -23.76
N PHE A 729 7.14 -1.53 -23.05
CA PHE A 729 6.62 -2.84 -23.40
C PHE A 729 5.12 -2.74 -23.65
N VAL A 730 4.64 -3.36 -24.73
CA VAL A 730 3.24 -3.29 -25.16
C VAL A 730 2.63 -4.70 -25.10
N ILE A 731 1.48 -4.83 -24.47
CA ILE A 731 0.65 -6.04 -24.50
C ILE A 731 -0.60 -5.71 -25.33
N GLU A 732 -0.89 -6.49 -26.34
CA GLU A 732 -2.04 -6.33 -27.22
C GLU A 732 -2.88 -7.60 -27.22
N ALA A 733 -4.15 -7.47 -26.80
CA ALA A 733 -5.11 -8.57 -26.78
C ALA A 733 -6.03 -8.49 -28.01
N LYS A 734 -5.99 -9.51 -28.85
CA LYS A 734 -6.87 -9.69 -30.01
C LYS A 734 -8.05 -10.56 -29.62
N LYS A 735 -9.13 -9.94 -29.19
CA LYS A 735 -10.39 -10.59 -28.79
C LYS A 735 -11.28 -10.80 -30.02
N GLN A 736 -11.98 -11.93 -30.09
CA GLN A 736 -13.02 -12.20 -31.08
C GLN A 736 -14.36 -11.61 -30.64
N ALA A 737 -14.62 -11.62 -29.32
CA ALA A 737 -15.82 -11.04 -28.70
C ALA A 737 -15.51 -10.42 -27.33
N VAL A 738 -16.41 -9.57 -26.87
CA VAL A 738 -16.36 -9.03 -25.50
C VAL A 738 -16.54 -10.19 -24.52
N GLY A 739 -15.60 -10.33 -23.58
CA GLY A 739 -15.61 -11.41 -22.58
C GLY A 739 -14.68 -12.58 -22.88
N ASP A 740 -14.07 -12.63 -24.05
CA ASP A 740 -13.04 -13.64 -24.36
C ASP A 740 -11.91 -13.57 -23.32
N CYS A 741 -11.61 -14.72 -22.72
CA CYS A 741 -10.64 -14.80 -21.62
C CYS A 741 -9.69 -16.00 -21.73
N TYR A 742 -9.78 -16.79 -22.78
CA TYR A 742 -8.87 -17.93 -22.99
C TYR A 742 -7.83 -17.60 -24.04
N LEU A 743 -6.57 -17.82 -23.74
CA LEU A 743 -5.46 -17.68 -24.66
C LEU A 743 -5.58 -18.73 -25.77
N LEU A 744 -5.55 -18.29 -27.03
CA LEU A 744 -5.52 -19.14 -28.22
C LEU A 744 -4.12 -19.22 -28.82
N ASP A 745 -3.43 -18.09 -28.90
CA ASP A 745 -2.07 -17.98 -29.41
C ASP A 745 -1.32 -16.84 -28.68
N ILE A 746 0.00 -16.97 -28.66
CA ILE A 746 0.93 -16.02 -28.03
C ILE A 746 2.03 -15.68 -29.03
N SER A 747 2.36 -14.41 -29.18
CA SER A 747 3.48 -13.97 -30.03
C SER A 747 4.27 -12.85 -29.33
N LEU A 748 5.57 -13.04 -29.16
CA LEU A 748 6.49 -12.04 -28.64
C LEU A 748 7.37 -11.50 -29.78
N ASN A 749 7.29 -10.20 -30.04
CA ASN A 749 8.04 -9.52 -31.09
C ASN A 749 7.90 -10.22 -32.47
N ASN A 750 6.67 -10.59 -32.83
CA ASN A 750 6.27 -11.32 -34.03
C ASN A 750 6.82 -12.77 -34.12
N ARG A 751 7.26 -13.36 -33.02
CA ARG A 751 7.67 -14.76 -32.93
C ARG A 751 6.63 -15.55 -32.13
N PRO A 752 6.04 -16.60 -32.66
CA PRO A 752 5.12 -17.47 -31.92
C PRO A 752 5.81 -18.02 -30.65
N GLN A 753 5.02 -18.20 -29.59
CA GLN A 753 5.42 -18.82 -28.34
C GLN A 753 4.45 -19.96 -28.01
N ASP A 754 5.00 -21.09 -27.58
CA ASP A 754 4.21 -22.28 -27.25
C ASP A 754 3.93 -22.37 -25.72
N THR A 755 4.53 -21.49 -24.93
CA THR A 755 4.41 -21.49 -23.47
C THR A 755 3.77 -20.21 -22.92
N VAL A 756 3.15 -20.32 -21.74
CA VAL A 756 2.60 -19.20 -21.01
C VAL A 756 3.63 -18.49 -20.11
N GLN A 757 4.92 -18.58 -20.46
CA GLN A 757 6.02 -17.93 -19.75
C GLN A 757 6.59 -16.76 -20.54
N LEU A 758 6.87 -15.66 -19.84
CA LEU A 758 7.50 -14.46 -20.41
C LEU A 758 8.71 -14.06 -19.55
N PRO A 759 9.94 -14.24 -20.03
CA PRO A 759 11.12 -13.79 -19.28
C PRO A 759 11.08 -12.30 -18.98
N PHE A 760 11.36 -11.92 -17.72
CA PHE A 760 11.44 -10.52 -17.32
C PHE A 760 12.47 -9.74 -18.16
N SER A 761 13.58 -10.40 -18.48
CA SER A 761 14.63 -9.85 -19.36
C SER A 761 14.13 -9.47 -20.75
N GLU A 762 13.12 -10.15 -21.30
CA GLU A 762 12.50 -9.79 -22.57
C GLU A 762 11.54 -8.59 -22.43
N VAL A 763 10.82 -8.51 -21.29
CA VAL A 763 9.94 -7.38 -20.99
C VAL A 763 10.75 -6.08 -20.93
N VAL A 764 11.85 -6.07 -20.17
CA VAL A 764 12.66 -4.87 -19.95
C VAL A 764 13.51 -4.44 -21.14
N LYS A 765 13.66 -5.30 -22.15
CA LYS A 765 14.21 -4.91 -23.48
C LYS A 765 13.24 -4.05 -24.27
N GLY A 766 11.98 -4.01 -23.86
CA GLY A 766 10.90 -3.43 -24.64
C GLY A 766 10.41 -4.35 -25.77
N GLY A 767 9.38 -3.93 -26.46
CA GLY A 767 8.80 -4.69 -27.54
C GLY A 767 7.30 -4.92 -27.40
N LYS A 768 6.80 -6.02 -27.99
CA LYS A 768 5.36 -6.26 -28.08
C LYS A 768 5.01 -7.72 -27.84
N LEU A 769 4.12 -7.96 -26.91
CA LEU A 769 3.43 -9.22 -26.67
C LEU A 769 2.03 -9.14 -27.33
N VAL A 770 1.70 -10.05 -28.21
CA VAL A 770 0.38 -10.14 -28.83
C VAL A 770 -0.28 -11.43 -28.40
N LEU A 771 -1.51 -11.35 -27.90
CA LEU A 771 -2.28 -12.45 -27.36
C LEU A 771 -3.59 -12.59 -28.12
N GLY A 772 -3.79 -13.71 -28.79
CA GLY A 772 -5.09 -14.09 -29.34
C GLY A 772 -5.99 -14.62 -28.23
N LEU A 773 -7.20 -14.07 -28.09
CA LEU A 773 -8.16 -14.50 -27.07
C LEU A 773 -9.45 -15.03 -27.70
N GLY A 774 -10.05 -16.04 -27.07
CA GLY A 774 -11.31 -16.63 -27.48
C GLY A 774 -12.22 -17.05 -26.33
N ALA A 775 -13.40 -17.53 -26.71
CA ALA A 775 -14.45 -17.95 -25.76
C ALA A 775 -14.24 -19.38 -25.19
N SER A 776 -13.38 -20.18 -25.81
CA SER A 776 -13.14 -21.57 -25.41
C SER A 776 -11.68 -21.82 -25.07
N PRO A 777 -11.41 -22.71 -24.10
CA PRO A 777 -10.04 -23.06 -23.71
C PRO A 777 -9.22 -23.60 -24.89
N ASN A 778 -7.93 -23.27 -24.92
CA ASN A 778 -6.92 -23.97 -25.70
C ASN A 778 -6.14 -24.89 -24.76
N GLU A 779 -6.35 -26.22 -24.92
CA GLU A 779 -5.72 -27.23 -24.06
C GLU A 779 -4.32 -27.61 -24.54
N GLU A 780 -3.86 -27.11 -25.71
CA GLU A 780 -2.53 -27.37 -26.27
C GLU A 780 -1.44 -26.43 -25.69
N LEU A 781 -1.85 -25.30 -25.12
CA LEU A 781 -0.90 -24.39 -24.46
C LEU A 781 -0.36 -25.01 -23.17
N THR A 782 0.95 -24.97 -22.99
CA THR A 782 1.66 -25.55 -21.85
C THR A 782 2.43 -24.51 -21.05
N HIS A 783 2.95 -24.93 -19.89
CA HIS A 783 3.85 -24.13 -19.02
C HIS A 783 5.23 -23.93 -19.64
#